data_8e9c86698e2eb714670b3f67bb864670
#
_entry.id   8e9c86698e2eb714670b3f67bb864670
#
_cell.length_a   1.000
_cell.length_b   1.000
_cell.length_c   1.000
_cell.angle_alpha   90.00
_cell.angle_beta   90.00
_cell.angle_gamma   90.00
#
_symmetry.space_group_name_H-M   'P 1'
#
loop_
_entity.id
_entity.type
_entity.pdbx_description
1 polymer ?
#
loop_
_entity_poly.entity_id
_entity_poly.type
_entity_poly.pdbx_seq_one_letter_code
_entity_poly.pdbx_strand_id
1 'polypeptide(L)'
;MRKLIITEKANAARRISTILSDGKASSKSVNGVSVLSFTSDGDEFNVVSLRGHIIELDYPSEYNDWSAGSPVDLVYAPQIKTVKVKAIINTIRSLITESDEVIIATDYDREGELIGMETVRAADADLSIVKRAKFSALTKGEVEAAFKALTEPDVRLSDAAEARQIIDLSWGAVLTRLISLSSGQVGKNFMSVGRVQSPTLKILVDRHEEIEAFVPVPFWKITGEFGMLAFKGDHSKNPFWEKDAADEIMKKCSSVKNGKVVSFDVTLKEEYRPAPFDTTQMQVEANKIGIPPATAMKLAEDLYTSGYISYPRTENTEYPKSLNLKGVLERLKESDFAKEAAEILAQPSIYPSKGKRRTTDHPPIYPTAGAKSDKMKGDKWKLYELIVRRFLATVAQNAEAEVTKCGIDVNGELFNAEGYVLKKAGWKKYYGKYLSTTNSHMPVLAVGSSIDVRSMSIDESETRPPYRYNQGSLIQEMDRLSLGTKSTRHDIIGKLFSRNYVQGNYMIPTASGIALTRALEKHGGGIADPDMTAKLEADMLKISDGERDLDGVVKESQEMLHNAASLIYTEKEQIGDEIRSALRSQQHIGLCPECGNNLSIRRSKNGNFIGCDGYPECKIAFPMPRGAMVQTTEEKCDLCSLPKLKIIRKGSPPQTLCVDPKCSSNTSMNNLGKCPSCENGEIRMMFSKAGKRFAGCSSWPDCKQTYPLRPKGSIVPTNVPCDVCGSPVIKFGKGEQCINMDCPGRKKTS
;
A
#
# COMPACT_ATOMS: atom_id res chain seq x y z
N MET A 1 31.80 24.37 26.50
CA MET A 1 32.22 23.15 25.76
C MET A 1 31.82 23.31 24.30
N ARG A 2 32.56 22.69 23.37
CA ARG A 2 32.17 22.59 21.96
C ARG A 2 31.51 21.24 21.71
N LYS A 3 30.31 21.25 21.17
CA LYS A 3 29.51 20.04 20.97
C LYS A 3 29.11 19.88 19.50
N LEU A 4 29.30 18.70 18.96
CA LEU A 4 28.85 18.34 17.61
C LEU A 4 27.58 17.48 17.68
N ILE A 5 26.51 17.92 17.02
CA ILE A 5 25.27 17.16 16.89
C ILE A 5 25.18 16.55 15.48
N ILE A 6 24.98 15.25 15.39
CA ILE A 6 24.82 14.51 14.16
C ILE A 6 23.37 14.07 14.03
N THR A 7 22.67 14.52 12.98
CA THR A 7 21.26 14.17 12.72
C THR A 7 21.12 13.43 11.41
N GLU A 8 20.06 12.61 11.26
CA GLU A 8 19.83 11.86 10.03
C GLU A 8 19.35 12.76 8.87
N LYS A 9 18.45 13.70 9.14
CA LYS A 9 17.72 14.50 8.12
C LYS A 9 17.88 16.00 8.36
N ALA A 10 17.98 16.78 7.27
CA ALA A 10 18.14 18.23 7.35
C ALA A 10 16.97 18.96 8.05
N ASN A 11 15.74 18.44 7.97
CA ASN A 11 14.59 19.01 8.65
C ASN A 11 14.70 18.80 10.18
N ALA A 12 15.16 17.62 10.61
CA ALA A 12 15.42 17.33 12.02
C ALA A 12 16.55 18.24 12.56
N ALA A 13 17.66 18.39 11.80
CA ALA A 13 18.75 19.31 12.16
C ALA A 13 18.23 20.74 12.42
N ARG A 14 17.47 21.29 11.47
CA ARG A 14 16.89 22.63 11.61
C ARG A 14 15.96 22.72 12.82
N ARG A 15 15.09 21.72 13.02
CA ARG A 15 14.13 21.72 14.12
C ARG A 15 14.83 21.66 15.48
N ILE A 16 15.80 20.76 15.65
CA ILE A 16 16.60 20.61 16.87
C ILE A 16 17.38 21.91 17.14
N SER A 17 18.08 22.44 16.13
CA SER A 17 18.82 23.70 16.27
C SER A 17 17.92 24.87 16.65
N THR A 18 16.71 24.99 16.03
CA THR A 18 15.75 26.03 16.37
C THR A 18 15.28 25.94 17.82
N ILE A 19 15.02 24.71 18.30
CA ILE A 19 14.57 24.47 19.69
C ILE A 19 15.67 24.82 20.69
N LEU A 20 16.87 24.27 20.50
CA LEU A 20 17.99 24.42 21.45
C LEU A 20 18.59 25.85 21.47
N SER A 21 18.44 26.59 20.37
CA SER A 21 18.93 27.97 20.25
C SER A 21 17.86 29.05 20.47
N ASP A 22 16.61 28.66 20.78
CA ASP A 22 15.47 29.59 20.76
C ASP A 22 15.38 30.40 19.44
N GLY A 23 15.64 29.73 18.30
CA GLY A 23 15.58 30.33 16.96
C GLY A 23 16.83 31.12 16.52
N LYS A 24 17.93 31.09 17.26
CA LYS A 24 19.13 31.91 16.98
C LYS A 24 20.20 31.15 16.18
N ALA A 25 19.95 29.92 15.74
CA ALA A 25 20.91 29.13 14.96
C ALA A 25 21.20 29.79 13.61
N SER A 26 22.47 29.87 13.25
CA SER A 26 23.00 30.39 11.98
C SER A 26 23.52 29.23 11.12
N SER A 27 23.50 29.40 9.79
CA SER A 27 24.06 28.40 8.86
C SER A 27 25.42 28.88 8.34
N LYS A 28 26.44 28.02 8.42
CA LYS A 28 27.75 28.23 7.77
C LYS A 28 28.08 27.07 6.84
N SER A 29 28.93 27.27 5.86
CA SER A 29 29.44 26.21 5.00
C SER A 29 30.83 25.76 5.49
N VAL A 30 30.98 24.45 5.74
CA VAL A 30 32.25 23.82 6.08
C VAL A 30 32.49 22.71 5.05
N ASN A 31 33.59 22.77 4.31
CA ASN A 31 33.90 21.81 3.23
C ASN A 31 32.76 21.61 2.23
N GLY A 32 31.97 22.65 1.94
CA GLY A 32 30.79 22.57 1.06
C GLY A 32 29.55 21.95 1.69
N VAL A 33 29.60 21.58 2.97
CA VAL A 33 28.44 21.06 3.72
C VAL A 33 27.86 22.18 4.59
N SER A 34 26.52 22.26 4.63
CA SER A 34 25.81 23.20 5.49
C SER A 34 25.86 22.71 6.95
N VAL A 35 26.41 23.51 7.84
CA VAL A 35 26.48 23.27 9.27
C VAL A 35 25.69 24.37 9.96
N LEU A 36 24.77 24.00 10.86
CA LEU A 36 24.06 24.94 11.71
C LEU A 36 24.86 25.15 12.99
N SER A 37 25.05 26.40 13.40
CA SER A 37 25.84 26.73 14.61
C SER A 37 25.06 27.68 15.49
N PHE A 38 25.17 27.48 16.81
CA PHE A 38 24.58 28.35 17.84
C PHE A 38 25.27 28.18 19.18
N THR A 39 25.02 29.08 20.09
CA THR A 39 25.47 29.02 21.50
C THR A 39 24.22 28.91 22.38
N SER A 40 24.24 28.00 23.36
CA SER A 40 23.18 27.82 24.37
C SER A 40 23.83 27.42 25.70
N ASP A 41 23.41 28.03 26.81
CA ASP A 41 23.90 27.76 28.19
C ASP A 41 25.43 27.79 28.33
N GLY A 42 26.11 28.60 27.51
CA GLY A 42 27.58 28.73 27.52
C GLY A 42 28.32 27.69 26.67
N ASP A 43 27.62 26.73 26.06
CA ASP A 43 28.18 25.73 25.13
C ASP A 43 28.00 26.16 23.67
N GLU A 44 29.00 25.86 22.84
CA GLU A 44 28.96 26.06 21.39
C GLU A 44 28.52 24.76 20.69
N PHE A 45 27.48 24.85 19.84
CA PHE A 45 26.95 23.72 19.11
C PHE A 45 27.15 23.85 17.60
N ASN A 46 27.63 22.78 16.97
CA ASN A 46 27.60 22.59 15.53
C ASN A 46 26.68 21.41 15.19
N VAL A 47 25.78 21.58 14.22
CA VAL A 47 24.82 20.53 13.83
C VAL A 47 24.99 20.18 12.36
N VAL A 48 25.24 18.89 12.09
CA VAL A 48 25.43 18.35 10.76
C VAL A 48 24.31 17.34 10.47
N SER A 49 23.73 17.37 9.27
CA SER A 49 22.76 16.37 8.81
C SER A 49 23.37 15.44 7.76
N LEU A 50 23.09 14.14 7.89
CA LEU A 50 23.68 13.09 7.06
C LEU A 50 22.96 12.89 5.71
N ARG A 51 21.70 13.24 5.60
CA ARG A 51 20.80 12.94 4.46
C ARG A 51 20.50 11.45 4.32
N GLY A 52 20.40 10.70 5.41
CA GLY A 52 20.20 9.26 5.49
C GLY A 52 21.52 8.49 5.58
N HIS A 53 21.54 7.22 5.12
CA HIS A 53 22.76 6.42 5.10
C HIS A 53 23.84 7.04 4.21
N ILE A 54 25.00 7.31 4.78
CA ILE A 54 26.19 7.82 4.07
C ILE A 54 27.27 6.75 3.91
N ILE A 55 27.11 5.63 4.58
CA ILE A 55 27.89 4.41 4.42
C ILE A 55 27.03 3.40 3.66
N GLU A 56 27.61 2.69 2.71
CA GLU A 56 26.98 1.61 1.95
C GLU A 56 27.78 0.34 2.12
N LEU A 57 27.07 -0.75 2.41
CA LEU A 57 27.62 -2.08 2.42
C LEU A 57 27.45 -2.69 1.03
N ASP A 58 28.53 -3.18 0.44
CA ASP A 58 28.50 -3.86 -0.87
C ASP A 58 29.63 -4.88 -0.96
N TYR A 59 29.61 -5.71 -2.01
CA TYR A 59 30.73 -6.57 -2.35
C TYR A 59 31.84 -5.78 -3.06
N PRO A 60 33.09 -6.19 -2.95
CA PRO A 60 34.20 -5.67 -3.76
C PRO A 60 33.88 -5.68 -5.26
N SER A 61 34.46 -4.74 -6.01
CA SER A 61 34.17 -4.55 -7.45
C SER A 61 34.46 -5.76 -8.33
N GLU A 62 35.32 -6.66 -7.90
CA GLU A 62 35.61 -7.94 -8.56
C GLU A 62 34.37 -8.85 -8.70
N TYR A 63 33.40 -8.68 -7.81
CA TYR A 63 32.11 -9.40 -7.86
C TYR A 63 31.04 -8.72 -8.73
N ASN A 64 31.35 -7.61 -9.41
CA ASN A 64 30.36 -6.92 -10.25
C ASN A 64 30.04 -7.66 -11.55
N ASP A 65 30.93 -8.52 -12.03
CA ASP A 65 30.66 -9.40 -13.16
C ASP A 65 29.88 -10.65 -12.70
N TRP A 66 28.60 -10.67 -13.03
CA TRP A 66 27.71 -11.79 -12.65
C TRP A 66 28.03 -13.09 -13.38
N SER A 67 28.78 -13.03 -14.50
CA SER A 67 29.17 -14.19 -15.28
C SER A 67 30.47 -14.83 -14.77
N ALA A 68 31.21 -14.15 -13.92
CA ALA A 68 32.46 -14.63 -13.34
C ALA A 68 32.23 -15.40 -12.04
N GLY A 69 32.53 -16.70 -12.03
CA GLY A 69 32.42 -17.56 -10.85
C GLY A 69 30.98 -18.04 -10.56
N SER A 70 30.85 -18.74 -9.44
CA SER A 70 29.56 -19.23 -8.95
C SER A 70 28.89 -18.17 -8.06
N PRO A 71 27.61 -17.84 -8.26
CA PRO A 71 26.90 -16.99 -7.31
C PRO A 71 26.85 -17.55 -5.88
N VAL A 72 27.04 -18.86 -5.68
CA VAL A 72 27.10 -19.49 -4.35
C VAL A 72 28.34 -19.04 -3.57
N ASP A 73 29.45 -18.73 -4.27
CA ASP A 73 30.69 -18.28 -3.63
C ASP A 73 30.51 -16.93 -2.91
N LEU A 74 29.51 -16.12 -3.34
CA LEU A 74 29.18 -14.85 -2.69
C LEU A 74 28.67 -15.00 -1.25
N VAL A 75 28.19 -16.18 -0.85
CA VAL A 75 27.66 -16.40 0.50
C VAL A 75 28.70 -16.05 1.58
N TYR A 76 29.95 -16.43 1.33
CA TYR A 76 31.06 -16.20 2.26
C TYR A 76 32.05 -15.12 1.78
N ALA A 77 31.76 -14.47 0.65
CA ALA A 77 32.59 -13.40 0.14
C ALA A 77 32.58 -12.18 1.10
N PRO A 78 33.72 -11.50 1.27
CA PRO A 78 33.81 -10.36 2.15
C PRO A 78 32.94 -9.21 1.64
N GLN A 79 32.23 -8.57 2.55
CA GLN A 79 31.47 -7.34 2.27
C GLN A 79 32.26 -6.14 2.78
N ILE A 80 32.23 -5.04 2.05
CA ILE A 80 32.99 -3.84 2.35
C ILE A 80 32.06 -2.65 2.57
N LYS A 81 32.37 -1.83 3.59
CA LYS A 81 31.71 -0.55 3.84
C LYS A 81 32.37 0.55 3.04
N THR A 82 31.62 1.28 2.26
CA THR A 82 32.10 2.40 1.43
C THR A 82 31.39 3.70 1.78
N VAL A 83 32.16 4.79 1.84
CA VAL A 83 31.61 6.13 2.10
C VAL A 83 31.06 6.72 0.80
N LYS A 84 29.75 6.90 0.72
CA LYS A 84 29.06 7.54 -0.43
C LYS A 84 29.30 9.04 -0.51
N VAL A 85 29.29 9.73 0.62
CA VAL A 85 29.33 11.19 0.69
C VAL A 85 30.57 11.64 1.49
N LYS A 86 31.73 11.55 0.84
CA LYS A 86 33.05 11.89 1.48
C LYS A 86 33.07 13.30 2.08
N ALA A 87 32.39 14.28 1.45
CA ALA A 87 32.36 15.65 1.97
C ALA A 87 31.71 15.73 3.35
N ILE A 88 30.64 14.97 3.62
CA ILE A 88 30.01 14.97 4.96
C ILE A 88 30.94 14.34 5.99
N ILE A 89 31.52 13.18 5.68
CA ILE A 89 32.47 12.51 6.63
C ILE A 89 33.69 13.41 6.92
N ASN A 90 34.27 14.02 5.89
CA ASN A 90 35.42 14.94 6.10
C ASN A 90 35.02 16.16 6.94
N THR A 91 33.83 16.70 6.76
CA THR A 91 33.31 17.80 7.59
C THR A 91 33.12 17.36 9.03
N ILE A 92 32.52 16.19 9.25
CA ILE A 92 32.31 15.65 10.60
C ILE A 92 33.67 15.38 11.27
N ARG A 93 34.63 14.77 10.56
CA ARG A 93 35.98 14.53 11.07
C ARG A 93 36.66 15.82 11.51
N SER A 94 36.61 16.90 10.71
CA SER A 94 37.18 18.19 11.09
C SER A 94 36.49 18.82 12.29
N LEU A 95 35.18 18.66 12.44
CA LEU A 95 34.42 19.19 13.57
C LEU A 95 34.64 18.36 14.85
N ILE A 96 34.84 17.05 14.75
CA ILE A 96 35.13 16.16 15.88
C ILE A 96 36.44 16.60 16.55
N THR A 97 37.47 16.92 15.76
CA THR A 97 38.79 17.36 16.33
C THR A 97 38.70 18.64 17.14
N GLU A 98 37.66 19.44 16.95
CA GLU A 98 37.39 20.67 17.68
C GLU A 98 36.34 20.53 18.78
N SER A 99 35.74 19.33 18.94
CA SER A 99 34.61 19.09 19.84
C SER A 99 35.02 18.34 21.10
N ASP A 100 34.47 18.77 22.23
CA ASP A 100 34.65 18.09 23.54
C ASP A 100 33.63 16.93 23.67
N GLU A 101 32.50 16.99 22.94
CA GLU A 101 31.42 16.00 22.97
C GLU A 101 30.77 15.87 21.59
N VAL A 102 30.46 14.64 21.19
CA VAL A 102 29.72 14.32 19.94
C VAL A 102 28.39 13.69 20.30
N ILE A 103 27.29 14.27 19.82
CA ILE A 103 25.94 13.83 20.15
C ILE A 103 25.27 13.23 18.93
N ILE A 104 25.00 11.94 18.95
CA ILE A 104 24.13 11.27 17.95
C ILE A 104 22.69 11.62 18.26
N ALA A 105 22.04 12.32 17.32
CA ALA A 105 20.64 12.75 17.38
C ALA A 105 19.88 12.32 16.13
N THR A 106 20.15 11.12 15.64
CA THR A 106 19.40 10.40 14.61
C THR A 106 18.08 9.87 15.19
N ASP A 107 17.13 9.41 14.37
CA ASP A 107 15.92 8.79 14.85
C ASP A 107 16.26 7.62 15.80
N TYR A 108 15.48 7.43 16.87
CA TYR A 108 15.78 6.39 17.86
C TYR A 108 15.14 5.07 17.46
N ASP A 109 15.69 4.46 16.40
CA ASP A 109 15.40 3.09 15.99
C ASP A 109 16.71 2.38 15.58
N ARG A 110 16.61 1.10 15.21
CA ARG A 110 17.79 0.31 14.82
C ARG A 110 18.58 0.94 13.68
N GLU A 111 17.89 1.45 12.66
CA GLU A 111 18.51 2.07 11.49
C GLU A 111 19.19 3.41 11.86
N GLY A 112 18.51 4.25 12.65
CA GLY A 112 19.08 5.52 13.09
C GLY A 112 20.27 5.34 14.03
N GLU A 113 20.26 4.30 14.89
CA GLU A 113 21.40 3.97 15.74
C GLU A 113 22.61 3.52 14.89
N LEU A 114 22.38 2.64 13.91
CA LEU A 114 23.42 2.21 12.97
C LEU A 114 23.99 3.39 12.18
N ILE A 115 23.13 4.25 11.60
CA ILE A 115 23.56 5.45 10.86
C ILE A 115 24.47 6.32 11.71
N GLY A 116 24.10 6.55 12.98
CA GLY A 116 24.89 7.34 13.92
C GLY A 116 26.24 6.68 14.20
N MET A 117 26.25 5.41 14.60
CA MET A 117 27.45 4.65 14.95
C MET A 117 28.41 4.48 13.77
N GLU A 118 27.91 4.15 12.58
CA GLU A 118 28.74 4.08 11.37
C GLU A 118 29.37 5.41 11.02
N THR A 119 28.64 6.50 11.20
CA THR A 119 29.13 7.84 10.91
C THR A 119 30.31 8.22 11.83
N VAL A 120 30.19 8.02 13.16
CA VAL A 120 31.25 8.36 14.10
C VAL A 120 32.46 7.45 13.93
N ARG A 121 32.26 6.15 13.66
CA ARG A 121 33.36 5.21 13.34
C ARG A 121 34.11 5.61 12.05
N ALA A 122 33.38 5.96 10.96
CA ALA A 122 33.97 6.38 9.69
C ALA A 122 34.68 7.76 9.77
N ALA A 123 34.29 8.57 10.73
CA ALA A 123 34.94 9.86 11.02
C ALA A 123 36.09 9.74 12.04
N ASP A 124 36.46 8.53 12.45
CA ASP A 124 37.53 8.23 13.42
C ASP A 124 37.32 8.88 14.79
N ALA A 125 36.07 8.97 15.26
CA ALA A 125 35.74 9.56 16.55
C ALA A 125 36.21 8.67 17.72
N ASP A 126 36.70 9.30 18.78
CA ASP A 126 36.86 8.62 20.08
C ASP A 126 35.46 8.36 20.66
N LEU A 127 35.09 7.08 20.79
CA LEU A 127 33.77 6.70 21.29
C LEU A 127 33.53 7.13 22.75
N SER A 128 34.55 7.47 23.51
CA SER A 128 34.43 7.96 24.90
C SER A 128 33.72 9.32 24.98
N ILE A 129 33.83 10.16 23.94
CA ILE A 129 33.18 11.47 23.88
C ILE A 129 31.81 11.40 23.15
N VAL A 130 31.41 10.23 22.65
CA VAL A 130 30.15 10.08 21.90
C VAL A 130 28.98 9.81 22.83
N LYS A 131 27.92 10.60 22.71
CA LYS A 131 26.69 10.48 23.49
C LYS A 131 25.47 10.35 22.56
N ARG A 132 24.34 9.93 23.09
CA ARG A 132 23.11 9.69 22.39
C ARG A 132 21.95 10.50 22.96
N ALA A 133 21.29 11.31 22.15
CA ALA A 133 20.04 11.98 22.49
C ALA A 133 18.84 11.13 22.03
N LYS A 134 18.00 10.67 22.96
CA LYS A 134 16.82 9.80 22.70
C LYS A 134 15.54 10.61 22.80
N PHE A 135 14.80 10.73 21.71
CA PHE A 135 13.50 11.43 21.63
C PHE A 135 12.52 10.70 20.71
N SER A 136 11.24 10.83 21.02
CA SER A 136 10.14 10.25 20.24
C SER A 136 9.30 11.32 19.53
N ALA A 137 9.53 12.60 19.81
CA ALA A 137 8.90 13.72 19.10
C ALA A 137 9.85 14.92 19.05
N LEU A 138 9.76 15.69 17.95
CA LEU A 138 10.55 16.92 17.77
C LEU A 138 9.79 18.13 18.34
N THR A 139 9.38 18.02 19.61
CA THR A 139 8.79 19.08 20.40
C THR A 139 9.81 19.74 21.33
N LYS A 140 9.58 20.99 21.74
CA LYS A 140 10.52 21.73 22.60
C LYS A 140 10.83 20.95 23.87
N GLY A 141 9.82 20.50 24.60
CA GLY A 141 10.02 19.80 25.87
C GLY A 141 10.74 18.47 25.75
N GLU A 142 10.46 17.69 24.70
CA GLU A 142 11.10 16.37 24.52
C GLU A 142 12.56 16.48 24.04
N VAL A 143 12.84 17.40 23.11
CA VAL A 143 14.20 17.66 22.66
C VAL A 143 15.06 18.20 23.79
N GLU A 144 14.59 19.22 24.54
CA GLU A 144 15.33 19.76 25.69
C GLU A 144 15.58 18.70 26.78
N ALA A 145 14.60 17.85 27.06
CA ALA A 145 14.76 16.75 28.01
C ALA A 145 15.80 15.71 27.54
N ALA A 146 15.76 15.34 26.25
CA ALA A 146 16.71 14.40 25.66
C ALA A 146 18.15 14.91 25.69
N PHE A 147 18.37 16.22 25.45
CA PHE A 147 19.69 16.83 25.47
C PHE A 147 20.18 17.09 26.89
N LYS A 148 19.32 17.14 27.90
CA LYS A 148 19.70 17.17 29.32
C LYS A 148 20.02 15.79 29.89
N ALA A 149 19.52 14.72 29.27
CA ALA A 149 19.64 13.33 29.73
C ALA A 149 20.29 12.47 28.64
N LEU A 150 21.48 12.88 28.17
CA LEU A 150 22.23 12.09 27.18
C LEU A 150 22.65 10.73 27.76
N THR A 151 22.63 9.70 26.91
CA THR A 151 23.02 8.34 27.24
C THR A 151 24.23 7.90 26.40
N GLU A 152 24.78 6.73 26.69
CA GLU A 152 25.69 6.07 25.76
C GLU A 152 24.90 5.58 24.52
N PRO A 153 25.56 5.51 23.33
CA PRO A 153 25.01 4.85 22.17
C PRO A 153 24.66 3.38 22.45
N ASP A 154 23.60 2.89 21.83
CA ASP A 154 23.18 1.50 21.97
C ASP A 154 23.86 0.64 20.89
N VAL A 155 25.03 0.08 21.24
CA VAL A 155 25.82 -0.75 20.32
C VAL A 155 25.04 -1.98 19.87
N ARG A 156 24.26 -2.64 20.76
CA ARG A 156 23.49 -3.82 20.43
C ARG A 156 22.39 -3.53 19.43
N LEU A 157 21.74 -2.37 19.57
CA LEU A 157 20.73 -1.91 18.63
C LEU A 157 21.33 -1.64 17.26
N SER A 158 22.53 -1.04 17.21
CA SER A 158 23.31 -0.84 15.99
C SER A 158 23.69 -2.18 15.34
N ASP A 159 24.21 -3.13 16.13
CA ASP A 159 24.65 -4.45 15.65
C ASP A 159 23.47 -5.24 15.06
N ALA A 160 22.28 -5.14 15.64
CA ALA A 160 21.06 -5.77 15.09
C ALA A 160 20.69 -5.21 13.70
N ALA A 161 20.89 -3.91 13.46
CA ALA A 161 20.69 -3.31 12.16
C ALA A 161 21.80 -3.68 11.16
N GLU A 162 23.05 -3.76 11.62
CA GLU A 162 24.20 -4.18 10.81
C GLU A 162 24.05 -5.64 10.36
N ALA A 163 23.68 -6.55 11.27
CA ALA A 163 23.39 -7.94 10.94
C ALA A 163 22.33 -8.03 9.82
N ARG A 164 21.29 -7.22 9.91
CA ARG A 164 20.25 -7.15 8.89
C ARG A 164 20.79 -6.69 7.54
N GLN A 165 21.61 -5.64 7.49
CA GLN A 165 22.20 -5.17 6.23
C GLN A 165 23.06 -6.25 5.57
N ILE A 166 23.90 -6.93 6.35
CA ILE A 166 24.75 -8.04 5.89
C ILE A 166 23.90 -9.17 5.31
N ILE A 167 22.90 -9.60 6.05
CA ILE A 167 22.00 -10.70 5.66
C ILE A 167 21.21 -10.33 4.41
N ASP A 168 20.57 -9.15 4.40
CA ASP A 168 19.74 -8.73 3.26
C ASP A 168 20.56 -8.53 1.98
N LEU A 169 21.82 -8.07 2.08
CA LEU A 169 22.74 -7.97 0.95
C LEU A 169 23.13 -9.36 0.44
N SER A 170 23.53 -10.29 1.31
CA SER A 170 23.94 -11.64 0.91
C SER A 170 22.79 -12.38 0.22
N TRP A 171 21.64 -12.45 0.86
CA TRP A 171 20.47 -13.13 0.31
C TRP A 171 20.01 -12.48 -1.01
N GLY A 172 19.98 -11.16 -1.06
CA GLY A 172 19.59 -10.41 -2.26
C GLY A 172 20.55 -10.62 -3.42
N ALA A 173 21.85 -10.54 -3.21
CA ALA A 173 22.87 -10.70 -4.25
C ALA A 173 22.92 -12.15 -4.77
N VAL A 174 23.03 -13.13 -3.87
CA VAL A 174 23.17 -14.54 -4.23
C VAL A 174 21.95 -15.04 -5.01
N LEU A 175 20.77 -14.89 -4.43
CA LEU A 175 19.54 -15.43 -5.02
C LEU A 175 19.14 -14.71 -6.31
N THR A 176 19.29 -13.37 -6.33
CA THR A 176 19.00 -12.58 -7.54
C THR A 176 19.89 -13.02 -8.71
N ARG A 177 21.18 -13.21 -8.46
CA ARG A 177 22.10 -13.66 -9.52
C ARG A 177 21.80 -15.08 -9.98
N LEU A 178 21.59 -16.01 -9.04
CA LEU A 178 21.23 -17.40 -9.37
C LEU A 178 20.00 -17.46 -10.27
N ILE A 179 18.90 -16.86 -9.87
CA ILE A 179 17.65 -16.91 -10.63
C ILE A 179 17.75 -16.13 -11.94
N SER A 180 18.42 -14.97 -11.94
CA SER A 180 18.57 -14.16 -13.16
C SER A 180 19.43 -14.85 -14.21
N LEU A 181 20.54 -15.45 -13.82
CA LEU A 181 21.43 -16.18 -14.73
C LEU A 181 20.76 -17.46 -15.24
N SER A 182 20.13 -18.25 -14.37
CA SER A 182 19.42 -19.47 -14.76
C SER A 182 18.30 -19.20 -15.77
N SER A 183 17.53 -18.12 -15.57
CA SER A 183 16.42 -17.75 -16.46
C SER A 183 16.83 -16.94 -17.69
N GLY A 184 18.10 -16.48 -17.78
CA GLY A 184 18.57 -15.56 -18.82
C GLY A 184 17.99 -14.14 -18.69
N GLN A 185 17.40 -13.80 -17.56
CA GLN A 185 16.82 -12.48 -17.28
C GLN A 185 17.90 -11.60 -16.62
N VAL A 186 18.72 -10.94 -17.41
CA VAL A 186 19.83 -10.10 -16.94
C VAL A 186 19.67 -8.63 -17.30
N GLY A 187 20.53 -7.75 -16.79
CA GLY A 187 20.52 -6.33 -17.05
C GLY A 187 19.26 -5.65 -16.47
N LYS A 188 18.51 -4.90 -17.27
CA LYS A 188 17.30 -4.19 -16.80
C LYS A 188 16.13 -5.09 -16.42
N ASN A 189 16.17 -6.34 -16.84
CA ASN A 189 15.08 -7.31 -16.64
C ASN A 189 15.43 -8.36 -15.57
N PHE A 190 16.47 -8.16 -14.79
CA PHE A 190 16.88 -9.14 -13.78
C PHE A 190 15.75 -9.48 -12.80
N MET A 191 15.72 -10.72 -12.35
CA MET A 191 14.71 -11.23 -11.44
C MET A 191 15.18 -11.10 -10.00
N SER A 192 14.71 -10.03 -9.34
CA SER A 192 15.05 -9.75 -7.95
C SER A 192 14.42 -10.78 -7.00
N VAL A 193 15.25 -11.39 -6.19
CA VAL A 193 14.85 -12.31 -5.12
C VAL A 193 15.37 -11.76 -3.80
N GLY A 194 14.60 -11.87 -2.74
CA GLY A 194 15.02 -11.40 -1.43
C GLY A 194 14.27 -12.12 -0.32
N ARG A 195 14.93 -12.23 0.81
CA ARG A 195 14.46 -12.94 2.00
C ARG A 195 13.01 -12.62 2.39
N VAL A 196 12.63 -11.35 2.45
CA VAL A 196 11.26 -10.91 2.78
C VAL A 196 10.37 -10.82 1.53
N GLN A 197 10.95 -10.46 0.38
CA GLN A 197 10.21 -10.26 -0.87
C GLN A 197 9.58 -11.55 -1.39
N SER A 198 10.29 -12.66 -1.33
CA SER A 198 9.83 -13.95 -1.87
C SER A 198 8.64 -14.52 -1.11
N PRO A 199 8.64 -14.64 0.23
CA PRO A 199 7.45 -15.09 0.96
C PRO A 199 6.29 -14.11 0.86
N THR A 200 6.55 -12.80 0.76
CA THR A 200 5.48 -11.82 0.52
C THR A 200 4.82 -12.02 -0.85
N LEU A 201 5.60 -12.32 -1.89
CA LEU A 201 5.07 -12.65 -3.22
C LEU A 201 4.28 -13.96 -3.20
N LYS A 202 4.75 -14.97 -2.46
CA LYS A 202 4.07 -16.25 -2.29
C LYS A 202 2.66 -16.08 -1.73
N ILE A 203 2.47 -15.27 -0.69
CA ILE A 203 1.14 -14.98 -0.14
C ILE A 203 0.15 -14.52 -1.22
N LEU A 204 0.63 -13.69 -2.16
CA LEU A 204 -0.19 -13.17 -3.25
C LEU A 204 -0.48 -14.22 -4.33
N VAL A 205 0.51 -15.06 -4.63
CA VAL A 205 0.37 -16.15 -5.61
C VAL A 205 -0.57 -17.23 -5.08
N ASP A 206 -0.41 -17.67 -3.84
CA ASP A 206 -1.30 -18.67 -3.22
C ASP A 206 -2.74 -18.16 -3.17
N ARG A 207 -2.96 -16.90 -2.79
CA ARG A 207 -4.29 -16.28 -2.82
C ARG A 207 -4.86 -16.19 -4.24
N HIS A 208 -4.03 -15.94 -5.22
CA HIS A 208 -4.46 -15.91 -6.62
C HIS A 208 -4.94 -17.28 -7.07
N GLU A 209 -4.19 -18.32 -6.81
CA GLU A 209 -4.53 -19.70 -7.19
C GLU A 209 -5.75 -20.22 -6.42
N GLU A 210 -5.87 -19.88 -5.13
CA GLU A 210 -7.07 -20.16 -4.34
C GLU A 210 -8.34 -19.57 -4.98
N ILE A 211 -8.24 -18.33 -5.50
CA ILE A 211 -9.35 -17.66 -6.18
C ILE A 211 -9.64 -18.29 -7.54
N GLU A 212 -8.62 -18.62 -8.34
CA GLU A 212 -8.80 -19.23 -9.66
C GLU A 212 -9.33 -20.68 -9.59
N ALA A 213 -8.95 -21.41 -8.53
CA ALA A 213 -9.44 -22.76 -8.28
C ALA A 213 -10.81 -22.79 -7.59
N PHE A 214 -11.34 -21.65 -7.17
CA PHE A 214 -12.58 -21.58 -6.42
C PHE A 214 -13.79 -21.92 -7.30
N VAL A 215 -14.59 -22.86 -6.83
CA VAL A 215 -15.86 -23.22 -7.48
C VAL A 215 -17.02 -22.67 -6.65
N PRO A 216 -17.80 -21.72 -7.18
CA PRO A 216 -18.98 -21.21 -6.49
C PRO A 216 -20.00 -22.32 -6.19
N VAL A 217 -20.52 -22.33 -4.98
CA VAL A 217 -21.60 -23.21 -4.55
C VAL A 217 -22.85 -22.39 -4.31
N PRO A 218 -23.99 -22.70 -4.94
CA PRO A 218 -25.23 -21.99 -4.73
C PRO A 218 -25.78 -22.24 -3.33
N PHE A 219 -26.44 -21.25 -2.76
CA PHE A 219 -27.20 -21.35 -1.53
C PHE A 219 -28.39 -20.40 -1.54
N TRP A 220 -29.38 -20.70 -0.72
CA TRP A 220 -30.62 -19.93 -0.63
C TRP A 220 -30.80 -19.36 0.75
N LYS A 221 -31.27 -18.11 0.84
CA LYS A 221 -31.64 -17.45 2.09
C LYS A 221 -33.10 -17.08 2.08
N ILE A 222 -33.79 -17.40 3.15
CA ILE A 222 -35.19 -17.01 3.35
C ILE A 222 -35.22 -15.82 4.31
N THR A 223 -35.85 -14.74 3.88
CA THR A 223 -36.03 -13.52 4.67
C THR A 223 -37.49 -13.14 4.70
N GLY A 224 -38.00 -12.81 5.91
CA GLY A 224 -39.34 -12.28 6.10
C GLY A 224 -39.33 -10.80 6.41
N GLU A 225 -40.33 -10.06 5.97
CA GLU A 225 -40.63 -8.69 6.43
C GLU A 225 -41.81 -8.70 7.40
N PHE A 226 -41.62 -8.06 8.55
CA PHE A 226 -42.55 -8.14 9.67
C PHE A 226 -43.02 -6.80 10.18
N GLY A 227 -44.28 -6.76 10.66
CA GLY A 227 -44.89 -5.63 11.34
C GLY A 227 -45.07 -4.37 10.51
N MET A 228 -45.66 -3.34 11.10
CA MET A 228 -45.95 -2.07 10.42
C MET A 228 -44.71 -1.33 9.91
N LEU A 229 -43.57 -1.44 10.57
CA LEU A 229 -42.31 -0.77 10.19
C LEU A 229 -41.48 -1.59 9.19
N ALA A 230 -41.99 -2.72 8.70
CA ALA A 230 -41.35 -3.57 7.67
C ALA A 230 -39.89 -3.93 7.99
N PHE A 231 -39.62 -4.34 9.23
CA PHE A 231 -38.26 -4.80 9.56
C PHE A 231 -38.03 -6.24 9.08
N LYS A 232 -36.79 -6.56 8.76
CA LYS A 232 -36.41 -7.86 8.20
C LYS A 232 -35.96 -8.83 9.28
N GLY A 233 -36.30 -10.10 9.08
CA GLY A 233 -35.81 -11.22 9.88
C GLY A 233 -35.36 -12.36 8.99
N ASP A 234 -34.21 -12.90 9.25
CA ASP A 234 -33.62 -14.02 8.54
C ASP A 234 -34.04 -15.35 9.17
N HIS A 235 -34.35 -16.35 8.34
CA HIS A 235 -34.65 -17.68 8.84
C HIS A 235 -33.47 -18.25 9.63
N SER A 236 -33.76 -18.89 10.77
CA SER A 236 -32.75 -19.35 11.74
C SER A 236 -31.76 -20.38 11.17
N LYS A 237 -32.15 -21.10 10.11
CA LYS A 237 -31.31 -22.12 9.44
C LYS A 237 -30.57 -21.57 8.20
N ASN A 238 -30.71 -20.27 7.87
CA ASN A 238 -29.94 -19.68 6.75
C ASN A 238 -28.42 -19.90 6.92
N PRO A 239 -27.66 -20.21 5.85
CA PRO A 239 -28.13 -20.49 4.47
C PRO A 239 -28.58 -21.94 4.27
N PHE A 240 -29.50 -22.15 3.33
CA PHE A 240 -29.87 -23.47 2.84
C PHE A 240 -28.98 -23.84 1.64
N TRP A 241 -28.46 -25.06 1.67
CA TRP A 241 -27.58 -25.56 0.61
C TRP A 241 -28.30 -26.39 -0.44
N GLU A 242 -29.56 -26.74 -0.16
CA GLU A 242 -30.45 -27.47 -1.06
C GLU A 242 -31.69 -26.60 -1.36
N LYS A 243 -32.00 -26.40 -2.64
CA LYS A 243 -33.12 -25.57 -3.07
C LYS A 243 -34.44 -26.10 -2.59
N ASP A 244 -34.67 -27.42 -2.71
CA ASP A 244 -35.90 -28.05 -2.32
C ASP A 244 -36.26 -27.85 -0.85
N ALA A 245 -35.24 -27.87 0.03
CA ALA A 245 -35.42 -27.59 1.44
C ALA A 245 -35.82 -26.11 1.71
N ALA A 246 -35.26 -25.17 0.95
CA ALA A 246 -35.68 -23.79 1.02
C ALA A 246 -37.08 -23.55 0.46
N ASP A 247 -37.44 -24.21 -0.65
CA ASP A 247 -38.74 -24.13 -1.26
C ASP A 247 -39.86 -24.72 -0.38
N GLU A 248 -39.60 -25.82 0.36
CA GLU A 248 -40.51 -26.39 1.35
C GLU A 248 -40.79 -25.39 2.49
N ILE A 249 -39.78 -24.77 3.07
CA ILE A 249 -39.96 -23.74 4.10
C ILE A 249 -40.75 -22.56 3.53
N MET A 250 -40.42 -22.14 2.32
CA MET A 250 -41.07 -21.01 1.67
C MET A 250 -42.59 -21.31 1.45
N LYS A 251 -42.96 -22.52 0.98
CA LYS A 251 -44.36 -22.96 0.86
C LYS A 251 -45.07 -22.95 2.21
N LYS A 252 -44.39 -23.38 3.27
CA LYS A 252 -44.93 -23.45 4.63
C LYS A 252 -45.23 -22.06 5.22
N CYS A 253 -44.41 -21.05 4.88
CA CYS A 253 -44.46 -19.71 5.45
C CYS A 253 -45.20 -18.68 4.59
N SER A 254 -45.18 -18.82 3.26
CA SER A 254 -45.70 -17.78 2.31
C SER A 254 -47.16 -17.46 2.42
N SER A 255 -48.00 -18.44 2.85
CA SER A 255 -49.44 -18.26 3.04
C SER A 255 -49.84 -17.69 4.40
N VAL A 256 -48.88 -17.58 5.31
CA VAL A 256 -49.11 -17.16 6.70
C VAL A 256 -49.14 -15.66 6.78
N LYS A 257 -50.23 -15.08 7.24
CA LYS A 257 -50.38 -13.61 7.40
C LYS A 257 -49.88 -13.09 8.72
N ASN A 258 -49.84 -13.93 9.75
CA ASN A 258 -49.44 -13.54 11.10
C ASN A 258 -48.43 -14.54 11.68
N GLY A 259 -47.30 -14.00 12.17
CA GLY A 259 -46.37 -14.73 12.99
C GLY A 259 -46.58 -14.48 14.48
N LYS A 260 -45.87 -15.20 15.35
CA LYS A 260 -45.90 -15.05 16.78
C LYS A 260 -44.52 -14.65 17.27
N VAL A 261 -44.41 -13.60 18.08
CA VAL A 261 -43.15 -13.23 18.75
C VAL A 261 -42.85 -14.24 19.83
N VAL A 262 -41.76 -14.98 19.71
CA VAL A 262 -41.34 -16.04 20.66
C VAL A 262 -40.23 -15.58 21.59
N SER A 263 -39.45 -14.59 21.20
CA SER A 263 -38.44 -13.95 22.05
C SER A 263 -38.27 -12.49 21.69
N PHE A 264 -37.95 -11.66 22.67
CA PHE A 264 -37.65 -10.24 22.46
C PHE A 264 -36.70 -9.78 23.57
N ASP A 265 -35.43 -9.61 23.21
CA ASP A 265 -34.36 -9.28 24.14
C ASP A 265 -33.73 -7.93 23.73
N VAL A 266 -33.62 -7.03 24.69
CA VAL A 266 -32.96 -5.74 24.50
C VAL A 266 -31.73 -5.71 25.41
N THR A 267 -30.56 -5.51 24.80
CA THR A 267 -29.28 -5.44 25.51
C THR A 267 -28.57 -4.13 25.21
N LEU A 268 -28.01 -3.50 26.23
CA LEU A 268 -27.06 -2.41 26.06
C LEU A 268 -25.68 -2.97 25.86
N LYS A 269 -25.10 -2.74 24.69
CA LYS A 269 -23.76 -3.19 24.31
C LYS A 269 -22.80 -2.03 24.38
N GLU A 270 -21.78 -2.17 25.20
CA GLU A 270 -20.66 -1.24 25.21
C GLU A 270 -19.75 -1.53 24.00
N GLU A 271 -19.44 -0.50 23.23
CA GLU A 271 -18.53 -0.57 22.08
C GLU A 271 -17.22 0.14 22.42
N TYR A 272 -16.19 -0.65 22.59
CA TYR A 272 -14.89 -0.18 23.04
C TYR A 272 -14.20 0.70 22.02
N ARG A 273 -13.43 1.63 22.54
CA ARG A 273 -12.58 2.54 21.77
C ARG A 273 -11.53 1.77 20.98
N PRO A 274 -11.10 2.28 19.80
CA PRO A 274 -10.00 1.68 19.05
C PRO A 274 -8.68 1.82 19.83
N ALA A 275 -7.74 0.92 19.56
CA ALA A 275 -6.37 1.06 20.07
C ALA A 275 -5.66 2.27 19.44
N PRO A 276 -4.69 2.90 20.11
CA PRO A 276 -3.78 3.87 19.52
C PRO A 276 -3.10 3.33 18.26
N PHE A 277 -2.75 4.22 17.32
CA PHE A 277 -2.07 3.81 16.12
C PHE A 277 -0.63 3.35 16.38
N ASP A 278 -0.31 2.16 15.90
CA ASP A 278 1.02 1.76 15.50
C ASP A 278 1.23 2.03 14.00
N THR A 279 2.43 1.74 13.48
CA THR A 279 2.77 1.95 12.07
C THR A 279 1.87 1.14 11.15
N THR A 280 1.64 -0.14 11.46
CA THR A 280 0.84 -1.05 10.65
C THR A 280 -0.61 -0.57 10.54
N GLN A 281 -1.25 -0.26 11.65
CA GLN A 281 -2.64 0.22 11.68
C GLN A 281 -2.80 1.57 11.00
N MET A 282 -1.86 2.49 11.18
CA MET A 282 -1.86 3.78 10.46
C MET A 282 -1.83 3.57 8.94
N GLN A 283 -0.97 2.68 8.44
CA GLN A 283 -0.88 2.39 7.01
C GLN A 283 -2.15 1.72 6.46
N VAL A 284 -2.74 0.80 7.21
CA VAL A 284 -4.00 0.12 6.86
C VAL A 284 -5.14 1.12 6.73
N GLU A 285 -5.31 1.99 7.74
CA GLU A 285 -6.39 2.98 7.73
C GLU A 285 -6.14 4.08 6.67
N ALA A 286 -4.88 4.49 6.45
CA ALA A 286 -4.52 5.40 5.37
C ALA A 286 -4.84 4.81 3.99
N ASN A 287 -4.62 3.51 3.79
CA ASN A 287 -4.96 2.83 2.53
C ASN A 287 -6.47 2.83 2.26
N LYS A 288 -7.31 2.70 3.28
CA LYS A 288 -8.78 2.78 3.14
C LYS A 288 -9.26 4.15 2.62
N ILE A 289 -8.53 5.23 2.93
CA ILE A 289 -8.83 6.58 2.45
C ILE A 289 -8.07 6.98 1.18
N GLY A 290 -7.48 5.98 0.49
CA GLY A 290 -6.83 6.15 -0.81
C GLY A 290 -5.37 6.61 -0.75
N ILE A 291 -4.71 6.54 0.41
CA ILE A 291 -3.27 6.85 0.57
C ILE A 291 -2.49 5.54 0.63
N PRO A 292 -1.69 5.20 -0.41
CA PRO A 292 -0.88 3.98 -0.40
C PRO A 292 0.11 3.96 0.77
N PRO A 293 0.45 2.77 1.33
CA PRO A 293 1.29 2.65 2.51
C PRO A 293 2.66 3.35 2.41
N ALA A 294 3.37 3.22 1.28
CA ALA A 294 4.64 3.92 1.08
C ALA A 294 4.47 5.45 1.09
N THR A 295 3.37 5.96 0.52
CA THR A 295 3.04 7.39 0.57
C THR A 295 2.66 7.81 1.99
N ALA A 296 1.89 6.99 2.71
CA ALA A 296 1.51 7.26 4.10
C ALA A 296 2.74 7.37 5.00
N MET A 297 3.73 6.46 4.85
CA MET A 297 4.98 6.54 5.62
C MET A 297 5.79 7.79 5.30
N LYS A 298 5.95 8.12 4.03
CA LYS A 298 6.65 9.35 3.62
C LYS A 298 5.98 10.60 4.20
N LEU A 299 4.66 10.67 4.17
CA LEU A 299 3.90 11.79 4.73
C LEU A 299 3.98 11.83 6.27
N ALA A 300 3.96 10.67 6.93
CA ALA A 300 4.13 10.57 8.38
C ALA A 300 5.51 11.02 8.83
N GLU A 301 6.58 10.64 8.12
CA GLU A 301 7.94 11.13 8.39
C GLU A 301 8.06 12.65 8.19
N ASP A 302 7.39 13.20 7.16
CA ASP A 302 7.35 14.64 6.93
C ASP A 302 6.56 15.37 8.03
N LEU A 303 5.46 14.79 8.53
CA LEU A 303 4.71 15.30 9.67
C LEU A 303 5.54 15.26 10.96
N TYR A 304 6.26 14.17 11.22
CA TYR A 304 7.16 14.01 12.36
C TYR A 304 8.29 15.05 12.34
N THR A 305 9.02 15.12 11.24
CA THR A 305 10.16 16.06 11.11
C THR A 305 9.72 17.54 11.16
N SER A 306 8.44 17.80 10.82
CA SER A 306 7.81 19.11 10.96
C SER A 306 7.24 19.37 12.38
N GLY A 307 7.28 18.38 13.28
CA GLY A 307 6.82 18.49 14.67
C GLY A 307 5.31 18.42 14.86
N TYR A 308 4.56 17.82 13.93
CA TYR A 308 3.10 17.67 14.01
C TYR A 308 2.65 16.34 14.62
N ILE A 309 3.45 15.30 14.54
CA ILE A 309 3.17 13.99 15.13
C ILE A 309 4.41 13.42 15.83
N SER A 310 4.21 12.42 16.68
CA SER A 310 5.28 11.60 17.25
C SER A 310 5.93 10.73 16.16
N TYR A 311 7.05 10.08 16.50
CA TYR A 311 7.78 9.20 15.59
C TYR A 311 6.86 8.11 15.02
N PRO A 312 6.78 7.97 13.69
CA PRO A 312 5.76 7.13 13.06
C PRO A 312 6.12 5.65 12.96
N ARG A 313 7.36 5.26 13.28
CA ARG A 313 7.79 3.86 13.22
C ARG A 313 7.75 3.25 14.61
N THR A 314 6.58 2.79 15.03
CA THR A 314 6.33 2.16 16.33
C THR A 314 5.40 0.97 16.20
N GLU A 315 5.59 -0.04 17.04
CA GLU A 315 4.66 -1.17 17.20
C GLU A 315 3.84 -1.04 18.48
N ASN A 316 4.12 0.01 19.27
CA ASN A 316 3.43 0.24 20.53
C ASN A 316 1.98 0.68 20.32
N THR A 317 1.08 0.10 21.07
CA THR A 317 -0.35 0.42 21.07
C THR A 317 -0.86 0.83 22.46
N GLU A 318 0.06 1.17 23.38
CA GLU A 318 -0.25 1.69 24.72
C GLU A 318 0.54 2.98 24.99
N TYR A 319 -0.16 4.08 25.33
CA TYR A 319 0.51 5.32 25.69
C TYR A 319 1.23 5.17 27.03
N PRO A 320 2.50 5.63 27.15
CA PRO A 320 3.22 5.60 28.40
C PRO A 320 2.55 6.54 29.42
N LYS A 321 2.57 6.16 30.69
CA LYS A 321 1.97 6.96 31.78
C LYS A 321 2.59 8.37 31.90
N SER A 322 3.83 8.55 31.44
CA SER A 322 4.53 9.82 31.40
C SER A 322 4.00 10.78 30.34
N LEU A 323 3.25 10.31 29.32
CA LEU A 323 2.72 11.15 28.28
C LEU A 323 1.60 12.05 28.82
N ASN A 324 1.79 13.36 28.74
CA ASN A 324 0.79 14.34 29.13
C ASN A 324 -0.32 14.47 28.08
N LEU A 325 -1.32 13.57 28.14
CA LEU A 325 -2.46 13.54 27.22
C LEU A 325 -3.28 14.84 27.27
N LYS A 326 -3.43 15.46 28.45
CA LYS A 326 -4.11 16.76 28.58
C LYS A 326 -3.37 17.84 27.82
N GLY A 327 -2.04 17.88 27.93
CA GLY A 327 -1.21 18.82 27.17
C GLY A 327 -1.29 18.61 25.65
N VAL A 328 -1.47 17.38 25.18
CA VAL A 328 -1.73 17.11 23.75
C VAL A 328 -3.07 17.72 23.32
N LEU A 329 -4.14 17.49 24.09
CA LEU A 329 -5.46 18.03 23.81
C LEU A 329 -5.48 19.57 23.85
N GLU A 330 -4.76 20.21 24.80
CA GLU A 330 -4.63 21.67 24.86
C GLU A 330 -4.01 22.25 23.58
N ARG A 331 -2.94 21.61 23.05
CA ARG A 331 -2.35 22.03 21.77
C ARG A 331 -3.29 21.87 20.57
N LEU A 332 -4.19 20.87 20.61
CA LEU A 332 -5.19 20.67 19.55
C LEU A 332 -6.28 21.75 19.56
N LYS A 333 -6.46 22.51 20.64
CA LYS A 333 -7.41 23.66 20.67
C LYS A 333 -7.00 24.79 19.71
N GLU A 334 -5.75 24.82 19.24
CA GLU A 334 -5.27 25.77 18.24
C GLU A 334 -5.49 25.31 16.78
N SER A 335 -6.17 24.18 16.58
CA SER A 335 -6.38 23.53 15.28
C SER A 335 -7.85 23.49 14.86
N ASP A 336 -8.13 22.86 13.71
CA ASP A 336 -9.49 22.58 13.25
C ASP A 336 -10.25 21.59 14.17
N PHE A 337 -9.59 21.03 15.18
CA PHE A 337 -10.15 20.09 16.16
C PHE A 337 -10.39 20.72 17.54
N ALA A 338 -10.43 22.06 17.61
CA ALA A 338 -10.55 22.80 18.87
C ALA A 338 -11.79 22.42 19.67
N LYS A 339 -12.91 22.23 19.01
CA LYS A 339 -14.19 21.85 19.63
C LYS A 339 -14.11 20.46 20.26
N GLU A 340 -13.66 19.50 19.49
CA GLU A 340 -13.56 18.09 19.92
C GLU A 340 -12.54 17.93 21.07
N ALA A 341 -11.41 18.62 21.00
CA ALA A 341 -10.41 18.62 22.06
C ALA A 341 -10.96 19.25 23.36
N ALA A 342 -11.69 20.36 23.27
CA ALA A 342 -12.31 21.00 24.43
C ALA A 342 -13.39 20.12 25.07
N GLU A 343 -14.20 19.43 24.29
CA GLU A 343 -15.21 18.48 24.77
C GLU A 343 -14.58 17.32 25.56
N ILE A 344 -13.46 16.78 25.08
CA ILE A 344 -12.75 15.69 25.77
C ILE A 344 -12.08 16.20 27.05
N LEU A 345 -11.50 17.39 27.03
CA LEU A 345 -10.91 18.01 28.21
C LEU A 345 -11.92 18.29 29.33
N ALA A 346 -13.18 18.52 28.96
CA ALA A 346 -14.28 18.72 29.92
C ALA A 346 -14.76 17.42 30.58
N GLN A 347 -14.28 16.24 30.14
CA GLN A 347 -14.62 14.96 30.80
C GLN A 347 -14.02 14.87 32.21
N PRO A 348 -14.70 14.20 33.15
CA PRO A 348 -14.23 14.08 34.53
C PRO A 348 -12.85 13.41 34.64
N SER A 349 -12.55 12.52 33.72
CA SER A 349 -11.27 11.80 33.64
C SER A 349 -10.94 11.42 32.21
N ILE A 350 -9.64 11.39 31.90
CA ILE A 350 -9.12 11.02 30.58
C ILE A 350 -8.25 9.76 30.75
N TYR A 351 -8.80 8.62 30.33
CA TYR A 351 -8.10 7.33 30.32
C TYR A 351 -8.02 6.86 28.87
N PRO A 352 -6.81 6.67 28.32
CA PRO A 352 -6.67 6.18 26.95
C PRO A 352 -7.04 4.72 26.86
N SER A 353 -7.54 4.31 25.69
CA SER A 353 -7.59 2.91 25.32
C SER A 353 -6.18 2.36 25.13
N LYS A 354 -6.06 1.03 25.12
CA LYS A 354 -4.81 0.33 24.84
C LYS A 354 -5.05 -0.84 23.89
N GLY A 355 -4.05 -1.16 23.10
CA GLY A 355 -4.01 -2.37 22.28
C GLY A 355 -3.25 -3.50 22.98
N LYS A 356 -2.88 -4.51 22.18
CA LYS A 356 -2.24 -5.74 22.69
C LYS A 356 -0.71 -5.64 22.74
N ARG A 357 -0.09 -4.73 21.93
CA ARG A 357 1.36 -4.61 21.82
C ARG A 357 1.88 -3.48 22.70
N ARG A 358 2.88 -3.81 23.51
CA ARG A 358 3.60 -2.83 24.34
C ARG A 358 5.09 -2.94 24.04
N THR A 359 5.71 -1.84 23.62
CA THR A 359 7.14 -1.70 23.43
C THR A 359 7.66 -0.51 24.26
N THR A 360 8.95 -0.46 24.47
CA THR A 360 9.60 0.58 25.31
C THR A 360 10.33 1.62 24.49
N ASP A 361 10.44 1.42 23.17
CA ASP A 361 11.19 2.30 22.25
C ASP A 361 10.46 3.63 22.02
N HIS A 362 9.22 3.55 21.51
CA HIS A 362 8.43 4.74 21.19
C HIS A 362 6.99 4.60 21.66
N PRO A 363 6.29 5.70 21.96
CA PRO A 363 4.85 5.69 22.17
C PRO A 363 4.12 5.38 20.86
N PRO A 364 2.82 5.05 20.91
CA PRO A 364 1.95 5.05 19.74
C PRO A 364 1.98 6.39 19.01
N ILE A 365 1.57 6.38 17.73
CA ILE A 365 1.50 7.60 16.91
C ILE A 365 0.39 8.53 17.44
N TYR A 366 0.75 9.78 17.77
CA TYR A 366 -0.17 10.78 18.27
C TYR A 366 0.20 12.18 17.74
N PRO A 367 -0.76 13.15 17.72
CA PRO A 367 -0.45 14.51 17.31
C PRO A 367 0.33 15.25 18.39
N THR A 368 1.41 15.93 18.01
CA THR A 368 2.27 16.71 18.92
C THR A 368 2.00 18.21 18.86
N ALA A 369 1.39 18.69 17.77
CA ALA A 369 0.99 20.08 17.58
C ALA A 369 -0.32 20.18 16.80
N GLY A 370 -1.08 21.25 16.99
CA GLY A 370 -2.26 21.56 16.20
C GLY A 370 -1.91 22.04 14.80
N ALA A 371 -2.71 21.62 13.80
CA ALA A 371 -2.60 22.10 12.43
C ALA A 371 -3.97 22.53 11.89
N LYS A 372 -3.97 23.37 10.84
CA LYS A 372 -5.17 23.84 10.15
C LYS A 372 -5.16 23.43 8.68
N SER A 373 -6.33 23.11 8.15
CA SER A 373 -6.53 22.65 6.77
C SER A 373 -6.21 23.71 5.71
N ASP A 374 -6.22 25.00 6.07
CA ASP A 374 -5.80 26.07 5.18
C ASP A 374 -4.27 26.10 4.98
N LYS A 375 -3.49 25.66 5.97
CA LYS A 375 -2.02 25.63 5.95
C LYS A 375 -1.44 24.28 5.51
N MET A 376 -2.16 23.19 5.76
CA MET A 376 -1.76 21.83 5.38
C MET A 376 -2.79 21.21 4.45
N LYS A 377 -2.42 20.84 3.21
CA LYS A 377 -3.36 20.44 2.16
C LYS A 377 -3.10 19.02 1.63
N GLY A 378 -4.07 18.50 0.88
CA GLY A 378 -3.96 17.23 0.16
C GLY A 378 -3.85 16.02 1.07
N ASP A 379 -3.10 15.02 0.65
CA ASP A 379 -2.98 13.76 1.38
C ASP A 379 -2.22 13.92 2.72
N LYS A 380 -1.37 14.94 2.85
CA LYS A 380 -0.71 15.28 4.13
C LYS A 380 -1.73 15.67 5.19
N TRP A 381 -2.71 16.52 4.83
CA TRP A 381 -3.82 16.89 5.73
C TRP A 381 -4.68 15.67 6.08
N LYS A 382 -5.06 14.86 5.07
CA LYS A 382 -5.90 13.68 5.30
C LYS A 382 -5.26 12.70 6.29
N LEU A 383 -3.95 12.47 6.15
CA LEU A 383 -3.22 11.59 7.08
C LEU A 383 -3.14 12.20 8.48
N TYR A 384 -2.83 13.50 8.58
CA TYR A 384 -2.79 14.19 9.87
C TYR A 384 -4.18 14.16 10.55
N GLU A 385 -5.25 14.48 9.82
CA GLU A 385 -6.63 14.40 10.33
C GLU A 385 -6.97 12.98 10.82
N LEU A 386 -6.59 11.94 10.06
CA LEU A 386 -6.81 10.56 10.46
C LEU A 386 -6.11 10.24 11.79
N ILE A 387 -4.86 10.67 11.95
CA ILE A 387 -4.09 10.48 13.19
C ILE A 387 -4.72 11.23 14.37
N VAL A 388 -5.12 12.49 14.18
CA VAL A 388 -5.80 13.29 15.22
C VAL A 388 -7.12 12.65 15.62
N ARG A 389 -7.96 12.27 14.66
CA ARG A 389 -9.25 11.62 14.95
C ARG A 389 -9.10 10.28 15.64
N ARG A 390 -8.07 9.51 15.27
CA ARG A 390 -7.75 8.29 16.00
C ARG A 390 -7.33 8.58 17.44
N PHE A 391 -6.45 9.55 17.65
CA PHE A 391 -6.04 9.98 19.00
C PHE A 391 -7.25 10.41 19.84
N LEU A 392 -8.10 11.29 19.33
CA LEU A 392 -9.31 11.73 20.02
C LEU A 392 -10.23 10.55 20.38
N ALA A 393 -10.39 9.60 19.47
CA ALA A 393 -11.19 8.41 19.73
C ALA A 393 -10.60 7.52 20.83
N THR A 394 -9.28 7.46 20.98
CA THR A 394 -8.62 6.64 22.02
C THR A 394 -8.77 7.22 23.43
N VAL A 395 -8.97 8.52 23.56
CA VAL A 395 -9.10 9.25 24.84
C VAL A 395 -10.54 9.68 25.16
N ALA A 396 -11.48 9.42 24.27
CA ALA A 396 -12.91 9.64 24.48
C ALA A 396 -13.54 8.54 25.37
N GLN A 397 -14.84 8.60 25.59
CA GLN A 397 -15.59 7.53 26.24
C GLN A 397 -15.96 6.42 25.24
N ASN A 398 -16.25 5.22 25.77
CA ASN A 398 -16.82 4.14 24.96
C ASN A 398 -18.17 4.55 24.38
N ALA A 399 -18.55 3.97 23.24
CA ALA A 399 -19.88 4.13 22.69
C ALA A 399 -20.83 3.10 23.33
N GLU A 400 -22.12 3.39 23.36
CA GLU A 400 -23.15 2.47 23.83
C GLU A 400 -24.21 2.31 22.73
N ALA A 401 -24.50 1.09 22.38
CA ALA A 401 -25.55 0.73 21.45
C ALA A 401 -26.60 -0.16 22.10
N GLU A 402 -27.84 0.07 21.78
CA GLU A 402 -28.93 -0.84 22.10
C GLU A 402 -29.06 -1.85 20.97
N VAL A 403 -28.91 -3.13 21.29
CA VAL A 403 -29.10 -4.24 20.36
C VAL A 403 -30.38 -4.97 20.78
N THR A 404 -31.33 -4.99 19.85
CA THR A 404 -32.60 -5.72 20.03
C THR A 404 -32.55 -7.00 19.20
N LYS A 405 -32.80 -8.14 19.83
CA LYS A 405 -32.97 -9.43 19.13
C LYS A 405 -34.40 -9.92 19.29
N CYS A 406 -35.02 -10.25 18.18
CA CYS A 406 -36.39 -10.73 18.17
C CYS A 406 -36.48 -12.05 17.41
N GLY A 407 -37.05 -13.06 18.05
CA GLY A 407 -37.42 -14.33 17.42
C GLY A 407 -38.90 -14.32 17.07
N ILE A 408 -39.23 -14.67 15.83
CA ILE A 408 -40.59 -14.73 15.31
C ILE A 408 -40.83 -16.13 14.76
N ASP A 409 -41.84 -16.80 15.28
CA ASP A 409 -42.34 -18.07 14.75
C ASP A 409 -43.38 -17.80 13.66
N VAL A 410 -43.15 -18.39 12.51
CA VAL A 410 -44.09 -18.35 11.38
C VAL A 410 -44.40 -19.80 11.01
N ASN A 411 -45.52 -20.35 11.48
CA ASN A 411 -45.94 -21.70 11.24
C ASN A 411 -44.90 -22.79 11.64
N GLY A 412 -44.22 -22.59 12.80
CA GLY A 412 -43.22 -23.51 13.34
C GLY A 412 -41.79 -23.27 12.74
N GLU A 413 -41.61 -22.24 11.92
CA GLU A 413 -40.30 -21.83 11.41
C GLU A 413 -39.85 -20.53 12.09
N LEU A 414 -38.62 -20.54 12.62
CA LEU A 414 -38.07 -19.44 13.40
C LEU A 414 -37.32 -18.44 12.53
N PHE A 415 -37.69 -17.16 12.63
CA PHE A 415 -37.01 -16.04 12.01
C PHE A 415 -36.36 -15.15 13.09
N ASN A 416 -35.10 -14.79 12.89
CA ASN A 416 -34.34 -13.92 13.77
C ASN A 416 -34.20 -12.54 13.15
N ALA A 417 -34.65 -11.51 13.87
CA ALA A 417 -34.48 -10.12 13.48
C ALA A 417 -33.58 -9.40 14.48
N GLU A 418 -32.75 -8.49 14.01
CA GLU A 418 -31.84 -7.71 14.85
C GLU A 418 -32.00 -6.21 14.59
N GLY A 419 -32.20 -5.46 15.68
CA GLY A 419 -32.21 -4.00 15.68
C GLY A 419 -30.92 -3.47 16.31
N TYR A 420 -30.45 -2.34 15.82
CA TYR A 420 -29.26 -1.64 16.35
C TYR A 420 -29.54 -0.15 16.42
N VAL A 421 -29.39 0.44 17.62
CA VAL A 421 -29.57 1.89 17.82
C VAL A 421 -28.41 2.42 18.66
N LEU A 422 -27.62 3.32 18.10
CA LEU A 422 -26.54 3.99 18.81
C LEU A 422 -27.13 4.97 19.83
N LYS A 423 -27.06 4.67 21.13
CA LYS A 423 -27.57 5.50 22.25
C LYS A 423 -26.58 6.58 22.65
N LYS A 424 -25.30 6.22 22.81
CA LYS A 424 -24.22 7.15 23.11
C LYS A 424 -23.12 7.00 22.05
N ALA A 425 -22.87 8.08 21.32
CA ALA A 425 -21.89 8.04 20.24
C ALA A 425 -20.45 7.81 20.74
N GLY A 426 -20.12 8.31 21.94
CA GLY A 426 -18.80 8.10 22.53
C GLY A 426 -17.67 8.46 21.55
N TRP A 427 -16.68 7.59 21.45
CA TRP A 427 -15.53 7.74 20.55
C TRP A 427 -15.92 7.81 19.06
N LYS A 428 -17.03 7.20 18.64
CA LYS A 428 -17.49 7.19 17.26
C LYS A 428 -17.77 8.62 16.74
N LYS A 429 -18.21 9.53 17.60
CA LYS A 429 -18.40 10.94 17.28
C LYS A 429 -17.11 11.58 16.75
N TYR A 430 -15.97 11.28 17.37
CA TYR A 430 -14.67 11.88 17.04
C TYR A 430 -13.99 11.20 15.86
N TYR A 431 -14.18 9.89 15.70
CA TYR A 431 -13.66 9.16 14.55
C TYR A 431 -14.44 9.45 13.26
N GLY A 432 -15.74 9.76 13.39
CA GLY A 432 -16.59 10.42 12.42
C GLY A 432 -16.63 9.73 11.05
N LYS A 433 -16.26 10.44 10.00
CA LYS A 433 -16.33 10.01 8.60
C LYS A 433 -15.57 8.72 8.25
N TYR A 434 -14.72 8.23 9.13
CA TYR A 434 -14.00 6.95 8.97
C TYR A 434 -14.79 5.74 9.42
N LEU A 435 -16.03 5.95 9.91
CA LEU A 435 -16.95 4.90 10.34
C LEU A 435 -18.24 4.97 9.55
N SER A 436 -18.80 3.80 9.24
CA SER A 436 -20.16 3.66 8.76
C SER A 436 -21.00 3.05 9.89
N THR A 437 -21.92 3.82 10.46
CA THR A 437 -22.86 3.34 11.47
C THR A 437 -24.26 3.60 10.96
N THR A 438 -25.04 2.54 10.76
CA THR A 438 -26.44 2.63 10.34
C THR A 438 -27.32 2.14 11.48
N ASN A 439 -28.24 2.97 11.92
CA ASN A 439 -29.27 2.55 12.88
C ASN A 439 -30.32 1.71 12.18
N SER A 440 -30.69 0.59 12.79
CA SER A 440 -31.80 -0.27 12.41
C SER A 440 -32.78 -0.31 13.57
N HIS A 441 -33.81 0.49 13.47
CA HIS A 441 -34.84 0.58 14.52
C HIS A 441 -35.79 -0.61 14.45
N MET A 442 -36.09 -1.21 15.60
CA MET A 442 -37.09 -2.23 15.76
C MET A 442 -38.17 -1.74 16.75
N PRO A 443 -39.47 -1.95 16.46
CA PRO A 443 -40.52 -1.61 17.43
C PRO A 443 -40.43 -2.51 18.66
N VAL A 444 -40.90 -2.00 19.79
CA VAL A 444 -41.04 -2.81 21.01
C VAL A 444 -42.18 -3.78 20.82
N LEU A 445 -41.87 -5.08 20.97
CA LEU A 445 -42.82 -6.17 20.77
C LEU A 445 -42.95 -6.99 22.07
N ALA A 446 -44.19 -7.41 22.37
CA ALA A 446 -44.42 -8.28 23.50
C ALA A 446 -44.27 -9.75 23.11
N VAL A 447 -43.55 -10.53 23.92
CA VAL A 447 -43.47 -12.00 23.74
C VAL A 447 -44.87 -12.59 23.80
N GLY A 448 -45.19 -13.45 22.85
CA GLY A 448 -46.53 -14.06 22.68
C GLY A 448 -47.48 -13.25 21.78
N SER A 449 -47.15 -12.00 21.43
CA SER A 449 -47.97 -11.19 20.57
C SER A 449 -47.96 -11.69 19.09
N SER A 450 -49.04 -11.41 18.39
CA SER A 450 -49.13 -11.62 16.95
C SER A 450 -48.48 -10.49 16.21
N ILE A 451 -47.79 -10.80 15.10
CA ILE A 451 -47.12 -9.82 14.24
C ILE A 451 -47.42 -10.12 12.78
N ASP A 452 -47.76 -9.08 12.03
CA ASP A 452 -48.08 -9.22 10.59
C ASP A 452 -46.85 -9.69 9.81
N VAL A 453 -47.03 -10.71 8.96
CA VAL A 453 -46.07 -11.14 7.94
C VAL A 453 -46.42 -10.43 6.66
N ARG A 454 -45.59 -9.43 6.28
CA ARG A 454 -45.82 -8.61 5.07
C ARG A 454 -45.45 -9.33 3.80
N SER A 455 -44.25 -9.87 3.82
CA SER A 455 -43.72 -10.62 2.67
C SER A 455 -42.69 -11.65 3.15
N MET A 456 -42.55 -12.68 2.34
CA MET A 456 -41.46 -13.66 2.45
C MET A 456 -40.71 -13.67 1.11
N SER A 457 -39.41 -13.73 1.17
CA SER A 457 -38.54 -13.84 -0.01
C SER A 457 -37.54 -14.96 0.16
N ILE A 458 -37.21 -15.57 -0.97
CA ILE A 458 -36.09 -16.50 -1.10
C ILE A 458 -35.07 -15.87 -2.05
N ASP A 459 -33.87 -15.66 -1.55
CA ASP A 459 -32.78 -15.08 -2.32
C ASP A 459 -31.76 -16.16 -2.64
N GLU A 460 -31.54 -16.40 -3.93
CA GLU A 460 -30.48 -17.27 -4.43
C GLU A 460 -29.19 -16.49 -4.49
N SER A 461 -28.12 -17.08 -3.97
CA SER A 461 -26.77 -16.51 -3.93
C SER A 461 -25.75 -17.61 -4.13
N GLU A 462 -24.53 -17.25 -4.41
CA GLU A 462 -23.41 -18.18 -4.50
C GLU A 462 -22.31 -17.81 -3.51
N THR A 463 -21.57 -18.80 -3.03
CA THR A 463 -20.36 -18.56 -2.26
C THR A 463 -19.36 -17.76 -3.10
N ARG A 464 -18.53 -16.97 -2.44
CA ARG A 464 -17.54 -16.14 -3.10
C ARG A 464 -16.13 -16.55 -2.71
N PRO A 465 -15.15 -16.45 -3.62
CA PRO A 465 -13.77 -16.70 -3.28
C PRO A 465 -13.28 -15.68 -2.24
N PRO A 466 -12.19 -15.97 -1.55
CA PRO A 466 -11.59 -15.01 -0.64
C PRO A 466 -11.17 -13.73 -1.38
N TYR A 467 -11.21 -12.60 -0.68
CA TYR A 467 -10.83 -11.32 -1.28
C TYR A 467 -9.33 -11.29 -1.60
N ARG A 468 -9.00 -10.70 -2.76
CA ARG A 468 -7.62 -10.38 -3.10
C ARG A 468 -7.04 -9.36 -2.11
N TYR A 469 -5.76 -9.48 -1.83
CA TYR A 469 -5.08 -8.49 -1.01
C TYR A 469 -4.97 -7.14 -1.74
N ASN A 470 -5.25 -6.05 -1.02
CA ASN A 470 -4.76 -4.73 -1.34
C ASN A 470 -3.49 -4.44 -0.52
N GLN A 471 -2.82 -3.30 -0.76
CA GLN A 471 -1.57 -2.99 -0.07
C GLN A 471 -1.73 -2.93 1.47
N GLY A 472 -2.85 -2.41 1.97
CA GLY A 472 -3.13 -2.34 3.41
C GLY A 472 -3.34 -3.72 4.04
N SER A 473 -4.18 -4.56 3.44
CA SER A 473 -4.42 -5.91 3.95
C SER A 473 -3.18 -6.82 3.83
N LEU A 474 -2.33 -6.59 2.81
CA LEU A 474 -1.06 -7.32 2.70
C LEU A 474 -0.08 -6.91 3.80
N ILE A 475 0.03 -5.61 4.13
CA ILE A 475 0.87 -5.17 5.26
C ILE A 475 0.41 -5.81 6.57
N GLN A 476 -0.89 -5.92 6.78
CA GLN A 476 -1.45 -6.57 7.96
C GLN A 476 -1.10 -8.06 8.00
N GLU A 477 -1.14 -8.74 6.85
CA GLU A 477 -0.77 -10.15 6.76
C GLU A 477 0.74 -10.35 6.95
N MET A 478 1.57 -9.49 6.36
CA MET A 478 3.02 -9.49 6.61
C MET A 478 3.35 -9.29 8.10
N ASP A 479 2.62 -8.40 8.78
CA ASP A 479 2.77 -8.18 10.22
C ASP A 479 2.38 -9.43 11.03
N ARG A 480 1.27 -10.08 10.68
CA ARG A 480 0.81 -11.32 11.30
C ARG A 480 1.82 -12.45 11.17
N LEU A 481 2.50 -12.55 10.02
CA LEU A 481 3.50 -13.56 9.70
C LEU A 481 4.93 -13.15 10.08
N SER A 482 5.10 -12.02 10.76
CA SER A 482 6.42 -11.47 11.13
C SER A 482 7.38 -11.29 9.93
N LEU A 483 6.83 -10.97 8.76
CA LEU A 483 7.59 -10.70 7.54
C LEU A 483 8.00 -9.24 7.47
N GLY A 484 9.30 -8.99 7.53
CA GLY A 484 9.87 -7.65 7.54
C GLY A 484 9.48 -6.85 8.79
N THR A 485 9.87 -5.60 8.83
CA THR A 485 9.67 -4.73 10.00
C THR A 485 8.71 -3.57 9.70
N LYS A 486 8.28 -2.88 10.76
CA LYS A 486 7.52 -1.62 10.66
C LYS A 486 8.12 -0.62 9.68
N SER A 487 9.43 -0.64 9.49
CA SER A 487 10.16 0.26 8.60
C SER A 487 10.22 -0.18 7.14
N THR A 488 10.03 -1.46 6.83
CA THR A 488 10.37 -2.02 5.51
C THR A 488 9.23 -2.66 4.75
N ARG A 489 8.12 -3.04 5.40
CA ARG A 489 7.00 -3.71 4.73
C ARG A 489 6.49 -2.94 3.52
N HIS A 490 6.32 -1.63 3.63
CA HIS A 490 5.86 -0.79 2.51
C HIS A 490 6.84 -0.72 1.35
N ASP A 491 8.15 -0.77 1.61
CA ASP A 491 9.19 -0.80 0.57
C ASP A 491 9.22 -2.15 -0.15
N ILE A 492 9.05 -3.26 0.56
CA ILE A 492 8.91 -4.59 -0.04
C ILE A 492 7.74 -4.61 -1.03
N ILE A 493 6.58 -4.09 -0.63
CA ILE A 493 5.43 -3.96 -1.53
C ILE A 493 5.78 -3.09 -2.75
N GLY A 494 6.45 -1.96 -2.55
CA GLY A 494 6.93 -1.11 -3.62
C GLY A 494 7.86 -1.84 -4.60
N LYS A 495 8.75 -2.70 -4.08
CA LYS A 495 9.63 -3.56 -4.89
C LYS A 495 8.85 -4.56 -5.73
N LEU A 496 7.80 -5.20 -5.20
CA LEU A 496 6.95 -6.12 -5.99
C LEU A 496 6.35 -5.42 -7.23
N PHE A 497 5.88 -4.18 -7.07
CA PHE A 497 5.38 -3.40 -8.20
C PHE A 497 6.49 -2.97 -9.17
N SER A 498 7.60 -2.45 -8.66
CA SER A 498 8.70 -1.96 -9.51
C SER A 498 9.38 -3.06 -10.31
N ARG A 499 9.36 -4.30 -9.80
CA ARG A 499 9.84 -5.51 -10.47
C ARG A 499 8.78 -6.18 -11.35
N ASN A 500 7.58 -5.60 -11.43
CA ASN A 500 6.47 -6.14 -12.21
C ASN A 500 6.07 -7.57 -11.81
N TYR A 501 6.20 -7.93 -10.53
CA TYR A 501 5.70 -9.19 -10.00
C TYR A 501 4.22 -9.16 -9.67
N VAL A 502 3.69 -7.97 -9.42
CA VAL A 502 2.28 -7.73 -9.16
C VAL A 502 1.80 -6.48 -9.90
N GLN A 503 0.48 -6.41 -10.15
CA GLN A 503 -0.16 -5.29 -10.83
C GLN A 503 -1.54 -4.96 -10.23
N GLY A 504 -2.01 -3.74 -10.47
CA GLY A 504 -3.34 -3.28 -10.06
C GLY A 504 -3.48 -3.04 -8.55
N ASN A 505 -4.59 -2.43 -8.16
CA ASN A 505 -4.85 -2.08 -6.76
C ASN A 505 -5.06 -3.31 -5.86
N TYR A 506 -5.52 -4.41 -6.42
CA TYR A 506 -5.75 -5.70 -5.75
C TYR A 506 -4.57 -6.66 -5.91
N MET A 507 -3.38 -6.13 -6.20
CA MET A 507 -2.10 -6.84 -6.20
C MET A 507 -2.15 -8.22 -6.88
N ILE A 508 -2.64 -8.24 -8.12
CA ILE A 508 -2.73 -9.46 -8.92
C ILE A 508 -1.32 -9.88 -9.34
N PRO A 509 -0.87 -11.09 -9.03
CA PRO A 509 0.43 -11.58 -9.49
C PRO A 509 0.50 -11.61 -11.01
N THR A 510 1.66 -11.26 -11.55
CA THR A 510 1.96 -11.45 -12.97
C THR A 510 2.51 -12.87 -13.16
N ALA A 511 2.61 -13.38 -14.40
CA ALA A 511 3.23 -14.69 -14.55
C ALA A 511 4.74 -14.71 -14.25
N SER A 512 5.43 -13.57 -14.36
CA SER A 512 6.79 -13.51 -13.82
C SER A 512 6.81 -13.71 -12.30
N GLY A 513 5.83 -13.13 -11.59
CA GLY A 513 5.66 -13.36 -10.16
C GLY A 513 5.30 -14.81 -9.84
N ILE A 514 4.34 -15.39 -10.56
CA ILE A 514 3.91 -16.79 -10.37
C ILE A 514 5.06 -17.75 -10.69
N ALA A 515 5.74 -17.58 -11.84
CA ALA A 515 6.85 -18.45 -12.26
C ALA A 515 7.99 -18.42 -11.24
N LEU A 516 8.37 -17.23 -10.77
CA LEU A 516 9.40 -17.09 -9.74
C LEU A 516 9.00 -17.79 -8.45
N THR A 517 7.78 -17.58 -7.97
CA THR A 517 7.30 -18.20 -6.73
C THR A 517 7.31 -19.72 -6.82
N ARG A 518 6.77 -20.30 -7.90
CA ARG A 518 6.69 -21.75 -8.08
C ARG A 518 8.08 -22.38 -8.24
N ALA A 519 8.99 -21.73 -8.95
CA ALA A 519 10.38 -22.17 -9.03
C ALA A 519 11.06 -22.17 -7.64
N LEU A 520 10.88 -21.14 -6.84
CA LEU A 520 11.44 -21.05 -5.48
C LEU A 520 10.81 -22.06 -4.52
N GLU A 521 9.53 -22.36 -4.62
CA GLU A 521 8.87 -23.37 -3.79
C GLU A 521 9.38 -24.78 -4.11
N LYS A 522 9.50 -25.09 -5.38
CA LYS A 522 9.90 -26.43 -5.85
C LYS A 522 11.38 -26.73 -5.61
N HIS A 523 12.23 -25.74 -5.82
CA HIS A 523 13.68 -25.92 -5.88
C HIS A 523 14.46 -25.13 -4.81
N GLY A 524 13.83 -24.19 -4.13
CA GLY A 524 14.50 -23.20 -3.26
C GLY A 524 14.66 -23.59 -1.79
N GLY A 525 14.37 -24.85 -1.40
CA GLY A 525 14.63 -25.33 -0.04
C GLY A 525 13.99 -24.49 1.07
N GLY A 526 12.79 -23.93 0.83
CA GLY A 526 12.04 -23.15 1.85
C GLY A 526 12.28 -21.63 1.81
N ILE A 527 13.03 -21.08 0.85
CA ILE A 527 13.27 -19.62 0.72
C ILE A 527 11.97 -18.81 0.65
N ALA A 528 10.95 -19.37 0.01
CA ALA A 528 9.64 -18.74 -0.10
C ALA A 528 8.76 -18.94 1.15
N ASP A 529 9.25 -19.66 2.16
CA ASP A 529 8.51 -19.92 3.39
C ASP A 529 8.59 -18.70 4.33
N PRO A 530 7.45 -18.17 4.82
CA PRO A 530 7.41 -17.15 5.86
C PRO A 530 8.19 -17.48 7.13
N ASP A 531 8.18 -18.75 7.58
CA ASP A 531 8.75 -19.17 8.86
C ASP A 531 10.27 -19.00 8.90
N MET A 532 10.97 -19.26 7.79
CA MET A 532 12.42 -19.02 7.70
C MET A 532 12.75 -17.54 7.92
N THR A 533 12.00 -16.67 7.28
CA THR A 533 12.18 -15.21 7.42
C THR A 533 11.83 -14.74 8.82
N ALA A 534 10.73 -15.22 9.40
CA ALA A 534 10.33 -14.89 10.75
C ALA A 534 11.37 -15.31 11.80
N LYS A 535 11.98 -16.49 11.63
CA LYS A 535 13.09 -16.95 12.48
C LYS A 535 14.27 -15.98 12.44
N LEU A 536 14.73 -15.60 11.24
CA LEU A 536 15.84 -14.65 11.09
C LEU A 536 15.52 -13.26 11.68
N GLU A 537 14.29 -12.75 11.51
CA GLU A 537 13.85 -11.50 12.16
C GLU A 537 13.88 -11.61 13.68
N ALA A 538 13.43 -12.75 14.24
CA ALA A 538 13.47 -12.99 15.68
C ALA A 538 14.93 -13.07 16.20
N ASP A 539 15.83 -13.72 15.47
CA ASP A 539 17.24 -13.85 15.87
C ASP A 539 17.97 -12.49 15.82
N MET A 540 17.65 -11.63 14.85
CA MET A 540 18.16 -10.25 14.83
C MET A 540 17.60 -9.39 15.97
N LEU A 541 16.38 -9.64 16.45
CA LEU A 541 15.85 -9.00 17.66
C LEU A 541 16.63 -9.42 18.90
N LYS A 542 17.00 -10.69 19.02
CA LYS A 542 17.80 -11.18 20.14
C LYS A 542 19.19 -10.54 20.25
N ILE A 543 19.75 -10.00 19.16
CA ILE A 543 20.98 -9.19 19.20
C ILE A 543 20.71 -7.92 20.01
N SER A 544 19.65 -7.19 19.72
CA SER A 544 19.31 -5.97 20.47
C SER A 544 19.00 -6.25 21.93
N ASP A 545 18.48 -7.43 22.27
CA ASP A 545 18.20 -7.85 23.64
C ASP A 545 19.45 -8.38 24.36
N GLY A 546 20.55 -8.59 23.63
CA GLY A 546 21.83 -9.09 24.17
C GLY A 546 21.84 -10.60 24.41
N GLU A 547 20.88 -11.33 23.85
CA GLU A 547 20.78 -12.80 23.94
C GLU A 547 21.65 -13.50 22.88
N ARG A 548 21.96 -12.83 21.78
CA ARG A 548 22.83 -13.30 20.70
C ARG A 548 23.81 -12.22 20.25
N ASP A 549 24.91 -12.64 19.63
CA ASP A 549 25.87 -11.75 18.98
C ASP A 549 25.64 -11.67 17.47
N LEU A 550 26.15 -10.60 16.85
CA LEU A 550 26.03 -10.33 15.41
C LEU A 550 26.63 -11.45 14.57
N ASP A 551 27.87 -11.86 14.88
CA ASP A 551 28.62 -12.83 14.07
C ASP A 551 27.94 -14.20 14.04
N GLY A 552 27.42 -14.65 15.19
CA GLY A 552 26.68 -15.90 15.30
C GLY A 552 25.40 -15.93 14.44
N VAL A 553 24.63 -14.81 14.46
CA VAL A 553 23.40 -14.72 13.65
C VAL A 553 23.73 -14.63 12.15
N VAL A 554 24.75 -13.87 11.77
CA VAL A 554 25.20 -13.75 10.37
C VAL A 554 25.68 -15.11 9.85
N LYS A 555 26.51 -15.83 10.63
CA LYS A 555 27.01 -17.15 10.26
C LYS A 555 25.90 -18.15 10.07
N GLU A 556 24.93 -18.26 10.97
CA GLU A 556 23.77 -19.14 10.81
C GLU A 556 22.98 -18.79 9.55
N SER A 557 22.78 -17.50 9.27
CA SER A 557 22.11 -17.03 8.06
C SER A 557 22.88 -17.40 6.79
N GLN A 558 24.23 -17.33 6.81
CA GLN A 558 25.07 -17.75 5.69
C GLN A 558 24.98 -19.25 5.44
N GLU A 559 24.95 -20.07 6.49
CA GLU A 559 24.77 -21.53 6.37
C GLU A 559 23.37 -21.87 5.75
N MET A 560 22.31 -21.20 6.19
CA MET A 560 20.99 -21.35 5.60
C MET A 560 20.96 -20.95 4.13
N LEU A 561 21.56 -19.81 3.80
CA LEU A 561 21.65 -19.31 2.42
C LEU A 561 22.48 -20.23 1.53
N HIS A 562 23.62 -20.72 2.02
CA HIS A 562 24.49 -21.65 1.27
C HIS A 562 23.74 -22.93 0.89
N ASN A 563 23.03 -23.53 1.84
CA ASN A 563 22.25 -24.74 1.58
C ASN A 563 21.18 -24.51 0.51
N ALA A 564 20.40 -23.44 0.65
CA ALA A 564 19.37 -23.08 -0.31
C ALA A 564 19.93 -22.71 -1.70
N ALA A 565 21.01 -21.93 -1.73
CA ALA A 565 21.67 -21.52 -2.97
C ALA A 565 22.29 -22.71 -3.72
N SER A 566 22.86 -23.67 -2.99
CA SER A 566 23.43 -24.90 -3.57
C SER A 566 22.36 -25.78 -4.23
N LEU A 567 21.18 -25.90 -3.62
CA LEU A 567 20.05 -26.61 -4.24
C LEU A 567 19.62 -25.94 -5.54
N ILE A 568 19.40 -24.59 -5.51
CA ILE A 568 19.03 -23.81 -6.70
C ILE A 568 20.11 -23.92 -7.78
N TYR A 569 21.39 -23.89 -7.42
CA TYR A 569 22.50 -23.99 -8.38
C TYR A 569 22.54 -25.34 -9.05
N THR A 570 22.28 -26.44 -8.34
CA THR A 570 22.22 -27.77 -8.87
C THR A 570 21.12 -27.93 -9.93
N GLU A 571 19.96 -27.29 -9.71
CA GLU A 571 18.80 -27.39 -10.59
C GLU A 571 18.61 -26.17 -11.50
N LYS A 572 19.64 -25.33 -11.65
CA LYS A 572 19.60 -24.05 -12.36
C LYS A 572 19.04 -24.09 -13.79
N GLU A 573 19.31 -25.15 -14.53
CA GLU A 573 18.84 -25.31 -15.91
C GLU A 573 17.34 -25.57 -15.94
N GLN A 574 16.84 -26.46 -15.07
CA GLN A 574 15.42 -26.76 -14.96
C GLN A 574 14.62 -25.54 -14.48
N ILE A 575 15.09 -24.83 -13.46
CA ILE A 575 14.52 -23.57 -12.98
C ILE A 575 14.46 -22.55 -14.12
N GLY A 576 15.56 -22.42 -14.86
CA GLY A 576 15.65 -21.53 -16.01
C GLY A 576 14.61 -21.85 -17.09
N ASP A 577 14.44 -23.13 -17.43
CA ASP A 577 13.46 -23.58 -18.43
C ASP A 577 12.02 -23.36 -17.96
N GLU A 578 11.71 -23.66 -16.70
CA GLU A 578 10.39 -23.42 -16.12
C GLU A 578 10.02 -21.93 -16.16
N ILE A 579 10.92 -21.05 -15.72
CA ILE A 579 10.70 -19.59 -15.76
C ILE A 579 10.59 -19.09 -17.20
N ARG A 580 11.48 -19.48 -18.11
CA ARG A 580 11.42 -19.07 -19.52
C ARG A 580 10.14 -19.54 -20.19
N SER A 581 9.69 -20.76 -19.93
CA SER A 581 8.44 -21.30 -20.46
C SER A 581 7.23 -20.49 -19.97
N ALA A 582 7.16 -20.22 -18.67
CA ALA A 582 6.09 -19.42 -18.08
C ALA A 582 6.09 -17.98 -18.60
N LEU A 583 7.25 -17.36 -18.79
CA LEU A 583 7.35 -16.02 -19.40
C LEU A 583 6.95 -16.00 -20.87
N ARG A 584 7.24 -17.06 -21.62
CA ARG A 584 6.81 -17.21 -23.03
C ARG A 584 5.30 -17.41 -23.14
N SER A 585 4.70 -18.22 -22.27
CA SER A 585 3.25 -18.44 -22.27
C SER A 585 2.44 -17.15 -22.07
N GLN A 586 2.98 -16.19 -21.30
CA GLN A 586 2.37 -14.86 -21.14
C GLN A 586 2.48 -13.96 -22.36
N GLN A 587 3.51 -14.14 -23.17
CA GLN A 587 3.67 -13.37 -24.40
C GLN A 587 2.74 -13.89 -25.51
N HIS A 588 2.19 -15.09 -25.32
CA HIS A 588 1.24 -15.70 -26.22
C HIS A 588 -0.10 -14.98 -26.14
N ILE A 589 -0.59 -14.51 -27.29
CA ILE A 589 -1.84 -13.77 -27.42
C ILE A 589 -2.93 -14.64 -28.03
N GLY A 590 -2.54 -15.54 -28.93
CA GLY A 590 -3.45 -16.39 -29.67
C GLY A 590 -2.80 -16.92 -30.93
N LEU A 591 -3.58 -17.53 -31.82
CA LEU A 591 -3.06 -18.14 -33.03
C LEU A 591 -2.98 -17.13 -34.19
N CYS A 592 -1.97 -17.29 -35.03
CA CYS A 592 -1.81 -16.54 -36.27
C CYS A 592 -2.88 -16.97 -37.30
N PRO A 593 -3.59 -16.04 -37.94
CA PRO A 593 -4.64 -16.39 -38.91
C PRO A 593 -4.10 -16.96 -40.21
N GLU A 594 -2.81 -16.75 -40.53
CA GLU A 594 -2.21 -17.22 -41.77
C GLU A 594 -1.54 -18.58 -41.66
N CYS A 595 -0.77 -18.83 -40.58
CA CYS A 595 0.04 -20.03 -40.47
C CYS A 595 -0.31 -20.91 -39.26
N GLY A 596 -1.24 -20.51 -38.41
CA GLY A 596 -1.63 -21.26 -37.22
C GLY A 596 -0.61 -21.24 -36.07
N ASN A 597 0.60 -20.66 -36.27
CA ASN A 597 1.59 -20.49 -35.21
C ASN A 597 1.13 -19.43 -34.19
N ASN A 598 1.80 -19.36 -33.06
CA ASN A 598 1.45 -18.41 -32.01
C ASN A 598 1.71 -16.96 -32.44
N LEU A 599 0.82 -16.06 -32.03
CA LEU A 599 1.04 -14.60 -31.99
C LEU A 599 1.59 -14.24 -30.63
N SER A 600 2.76 -13.62 -30.58
CA SER A 600 3.46 -13.28 -29.35
C SER A 600 3.85 -11.80 -29.29
N ILE A 601 3.87 -11.23 -28.06
CA ILE A 601 4.41 -9.89 -27.83
C ILE A 601 5.92 -9.91 -28.01
N ARG A 602 6.41 -9.13 -28.97
CA ARG A 602 7.84 -9.01 -29.28
C ARG A 602 8.30 -7.56 -29.12
N ARG A 603 9.59 -7.36 -28.87
CA ARG A 603 10.21 -6.05 -28.72
C ARG A 603 11.05 -5.69 -29.93
N SER A 604 10.89 -4.48 -30.41
CA SER A 604 11.73 -3.88 -31.47
C SER A 604 12.39 -2.59 -30.98
N LYS A 605 13.29 -2.03 -31.77
CA LYS A 605 13.89 -0.70 -31.53
C LYS A 605 12.81 0.41 -31.40
N ASN A 606 11.65 0.21 -32.04
CA ASN A 606 10.54 1.18 -32.06
C ASN A 606 9.47 0.92 -31.01
N GLY A 607 9.65 -0.07 -30.13
CA GLY A 607 8.71 -0.47 -29.09
C GLY A 607 8.18 -1.89 -29.25
N ASN A 608 7.21 -2.26 -28.42
CA ASN A 608 6.59 -3.57 -28.47
C ASN A 608 5.61 -3.67 -29.66
N PHE A 609 5.54 -4.85 -30.25
CA PHE A 609 4.59 -5.24 -31.29
C PHE A 609 4.16 -6.69 -31.11
N ILE A 610 3.11 -7.09 -31.77
CA ILE A 610 2.67 -8.49 -31.80
C ILE A 610 3.17 -9.09 -33.10
N GLY A 611 3.93 -10.18 -33.02
CA GLY A 611 4.46 -10.86 -34.20
C GLY A 611 4.17 -12.34 -34.16
N CYS A 612 4.09 -12.95 -35.33
CA CYS A 612 3.96 -14.39 -35.47
C CYS A 612 5.26 -15.11 -35.12
N ASP A 613 5.17 -16.24 -34.40
CA ASP A 613 6.31 -17.06 -34.03
C ASP A 613 6.87 -17.85 -35.24
N GLY A 614 6.12 -17.93 -36.33
CA GLY A 614 6.55 -18.48 -37.59
C GLY A 614 7.42 -17.58 -38.47
N TYR A 615 7.90 -16.45 -37.94
CA TYR A 615 8.87 -15.60 -38.67
C TYR A 615 10.21 -16.33 -38.83
N PRO A 616 10.88 -16.27 -40.02
CA PRO A 616 10.65 -15.36 -41.16
C PRO A 616 9.63 -15.82 -42.20
N GLU A 617 9.15 -17.06 -42.14
CA GLU A 617 8.21 -17.63 -43.12
C GLU A 617 6.86 -16.90 -43.08
N CYS A 618 6.35 -16.63 -41.89
CA CYS A 618 5.17 -15.82 -41.65
C CYS A 618 5.54 -14.43 -41.13
N LYS A 619 5.15 -13.38 -41.87
CA LYS A 619 5.47 -11.99 -41.58
C LYS A 619 4.35 -11.22 -40.89
N ILE A 620 3.31 -11.90 -40.40
CA ILE A 620 2.20 -11.24 -39.70
C ILE A 620 2.69 -10.53 -38.46
N ALA A 621 2.38 -9.24 -38.40
CA ALA A 621 2.67 -8.39 -37.23
C ALA A 621 1.60 -7.31 -37.04
N PHE A 622 1.26 -7.03 -35.80
CA PHE A 622 0.33 -5.97 -35.42
C PHE A 622 1.01 -4.99 -34.44
N PRO A 623 0.72 -3.68 -34.56
CA PRO A 623 1.28 -2.69 -33.65
C PRO A 623 0.63 -2.77 -32.28
N MET A 624 1.42 -2.62 -31.21
CA MET A 624 0.88 -2.50 -29.87
C MET A 624 0.50 -1.04 -29.56
N PRO A 625 -0.59 -0.81 -28.80
CA PRO A 625 -0.97 0.52 -28.33
C PRO A 625 0.10 1.15 -27.45
N ARG A 626 0.55 2.36 -27.81
CA ARG A 626 1.55 3.10 -27.03
C ARG A 626 0.91 3.78 -25.82
N GLY A 627 1.67 3.92 -24.71
CA GLY A 627 1.22 4.63 -23.52
C GLY A 627 0.07 3.96 -22.77
N ALA A 628 -0.12 2.67 -22.95
CA ALA A 628 -1.13 1.85 -22.29
C ALA A 628 -0.51 0.59 -21.73
N MET A 629 -1.07 0.11 -20.62
CA MET A 629 -0.86 -1.27 -20.16
C MET A 629 -1.74 -2.18 -21.02
N VAL A 630 -1.16 -3.24 -21.56
CA VAL A 630 -1.86 -4.21 -22.41
C VAL A 630 -1.85 -5.55 -21.68
N GLN A 631 -3.02 -6.15 -21.55
CA GLN A 631 -3.20 -7.50 -21.01
C GLN A 631 -3.77 -8.40 -22.10
N THR A 632 -3.31 -9.63 -22.15
CA THR A 632 -3.89 -10.68 -23.00
C THR A 632 -5.26 -11.06 -22.47
N THR A 633 -6.17 -11.48 -23.36
CA THR A 633 -7.47 -12.03 -23.00
C THR A 633 -7.65 -13.33 -23.75
N GLU A 634 -8.52 -14.20 -23.25
CA GLU A 634 -8.92 -15.40 -23.97
C GLU A 634 -10.01 -15.12 -25.03
N GLU A 635 -10.52 -13.88 -25.08
CA GLU A 635 -11.56 -13.47 -25.97
C GLU A 635 -11.08 -13.36 -27.43
N LYS A 636 -11.86 -13.90 -28.34
CA LYS A 636 -11.69 -13.72 -29.79
C LYS A 636 -12.61 -12.63 -30.32
N CYS A 637 -12.18 -12.01 -31.39
CA CYS A 637 -12.98 -11.01 -32.09
C CYS A 637 -14.10 -11.69 -32.87
N ASP A 638 -15.34 -11.25 -32.67
CA ASP A 638 -16.54 -11.83 -33.30
C ASP A 638 -16.56 -11.63 -34.83
N LEU A 639 -15.79 -10.67 -35.35
CA LEU A 639 -15.75 -10.32 -36.77
C LEU A 639 -14.59 -10.96 -37.54
N CYS A 640 -13.42 -11.12 -36.92
CA CYS A 640 -12.23 -11.63 -37.60
C CYS A 640 -11.54 -12.79 -36.87
N SER A 641 -12.11 -13.28 -35.78
CA SER A 641 -11.61 -14.38 -34.94
C SER A 641 -10.19 -14.19 -34.39
N LEU A 642 -9.58 -13.02 -34.57
CA LEU A 642 -8.30 -12.67 -33.98
C LEU A 642 -8.46 -12.41 -32.47
N PRO A 643 -7.39 -12.60 -31.67
CA PRO A 643 -7.44 -12.32 -30.25
C PRO A 643 -7.81 -10.87 -29.93
N LYS A 644 -8.52 -10.67 -28.81
CA LYS A 644 -8.73 -9.34 -28.24
C LYS A 644 -7.71 -9.05 -27.15
N LEU A 645 -7.39 -7.79 -26.97
CA LEU A 645 -6.47 -7.27 -25.94
C LEU A 645 -7.21 -6.31 -25.03
N LYS A 646 -7.02 -6.45 -23.72
CA LYS A 646 -7.49 -5.48 -22.75
C LYS A 646 -6.46 -4.35 -22.60
N ILE A 647 -6.87 -3.14 -22.94
CA ILE A 647 -6.03 -1.95 -22.97
C ILE A 647 -6.42 -1.05 -21.81
N ILE A 648 -5.49 -0.80 -20.92
CA ILE A 648 -5.67 0.01 -19.70
C ILE A 648 -4.83 1.28 -19.83
N ARG A 649 -5.50 2.45 -19.83
CA ARG A 649 -4.85 3.76 -19.84
C ARG A 649 -5.17 4.53 -18.58
N LYS A 650 -4.19 5.29 -18.09
CA LYS A 650 -4.38 6.13 -16.89
C LYS A 650 -5.52 7.13 -17.10
N GLY A 651 -6.54 7.09 -16.26
CA GLY A 651 -7.68 8.00 -16.32
C GLY A 651 -8.74 7.68 -17.37
N SER A 652 -8.71 6.47 -17.95
CA SER A 652 -9.74 5.97 -18.87
C SER A 652 -10.20 4.58 -18.40
N PRO A 653 -11.47 4.20 -18.62
CA PRO A 653 -11.91 2.84 -18.37
C PRO A 653 -11.15 1.86 -19.28
N PRO A 654 -10.91 0.62 -18.82
CA PRO A 654 -10.30 -0.43 -19.64
C PRO A 654 -11.15 -0.69 -20.90
N GLN A 655 -10.46 -0.92 -22.01
CA GLN A 655 -11.11 -1.25 -23.31
C GLN A 655 -10.59 -2.60 -23.79
N THR A 656 -11.48 -3.46 -24.25
CA THR A 656 -11.12 -4.72 -24.93
C THR A 656 -11.22 -4.49 -26.45
N LEU A 657 -10.08 -4.56 -27.14
CA LEU A 657 -9.96 -4.28 -28.57
C LEU A 657 -9.36 -5.46 -29.30
N CYS A 658 -9.78 -5.68 -30.55
CA CYS A 658 -9.15 -6.63 -31.44
C CYS A 658 -7.66 -6.29 -31.66
N VAL A 659 -6.81 -7.30 -31.79
CA VAL A 659 -5.37 -7.15 -32.03
C VAL A 659 -5.08 -6.42 -33.34
N ASP A 660 -5.93 -6.61 -34.37
CA ASP A 660 -5.83 -5.85 -35.62
C ASP A 660 -6.47 -4.46 -35.48
N PRO A 661 -5.68 -3.37 -35.54
CA PRO A 661 -6.22 -2.02 -35.45
C PRO A 661 -7.18 -1.66 -36.59
N LYS A 662 -7.12 -2.38 -37.71
CA LYS A 662 -7.96 -2.16 -38.90
C LYS A 662 -9.28 -2.91 -38.83
N CYS A 663 -9.45 -3.81 -37.87
CA CYS A 663 -10.67 -4.56 -37.72
C CYS A 663 -11.87 -3.62 -37.48
N SER A 664 -12.98 -3.89 -38.15
CA SER A 664 -14.22 -3.09 -38.04
C SER A 664 -14.78 -3.06 -36.61
N SER A 665 -14.53 -4.08 -35.78
CA SER A 665 -14.87 -4.05 -34.36
C SER A 665 -14.19 -2.91 -33.60
N ASN A 666 -12.94 -2.58 -33.91
CA ASN A 666 -12.19 -1.47 -33.30
C ASN A 666 -12.63 -0.11 -33.87
N THR A 667 -12.99 -0.06 -35.13
CA THR A 667 -13.41 1.19 -35.79
C THR A 667 -14.77 1.65 -35.35
N SER A 668 -15.72 0.74 -35.12
CA SER A 668 -17.06 1.06 -34.62
C SER A 668 -17.03 1.60 -33.18
N MET A 669 -16.18 1.05 -32.32
CA MET A 669 -16.04 1.51 -30.92
C MET A 669 -15.51 2.94 -30.76
N ASN A 670 -14.73 3.42 -31.74
CA ASN A 670 -14.11 4.74 -31.68
C ASN A 670 -14.82 5.77 -32.58
N ASN A 671 -15.88 5.37 -33.31
CA ASN A 671 -16.64 6.25 -34.16
C ASN A 671 -17.51 7.20 -33.30
N LEU A 672 -17.35 8.49 -33.50
CA LEU A 672 -18.08 9.55 -32.80
C LEU A 672 -19.18 10.17 -33.65
N GLY A 673 -19.25 9.85 -34.95
CA GLY A 673 -20.23 10.34 -35.89
C GLY A 673 -19.63 10.72 -37.25
N LYS A 674 -20.46 11.21 -38.16
CA LYS A 674 -20.04 11.66 -39.51
C LYS A 674 -19.16 12.90 -39.44
N CYS A 675 -18.23 13.04 -40.42
CA CYS A 675 -17.41 14.25 -40.55
C CYS A 675 -18.26 15.39 -41.13
N PRO A 676 -18.28 16.58 -40.53
CA PRO A 676 -19.00 17.71 -41.08
C PRO A 676 -18.30 18.36 -42.29
N SER A 677 -17.03 18.01 -42.53
CA SER A 677 -16.18 18.66 -43.55
C SER A 677 -15.96 17.81 -44.79
N CYS A 678 -16.36 16.53 -44.80
CA CYS A 678 -16.28 15.67 -45.97
C CYS A 678 -17.41 14.60 -45.96
N GLU A 679 -17.92 14.21 -47.13
CA GLU A 679 -19.08 13.34 -47.27
C GLU A 679 -18.83 11.89 -46.83
N ASN A 680 -17.59 11.37 -46.98
CA ASN A 680 -17.26 9.97 -46.80
C ASN A 680 -16.48 9.68 -45.51
N GLY A 681 -16.17 10.70 -44.69
CA GLY A 681 -15.36 10.55 -43.50
C GLY A 681 -16.20 10.40 -42.22
N GLU A 682 -15.64 9.68 -41.28
CA GLU A 682 -16.15 9.56 -39.89
C GLU A 682 -15.19 10.22 -38.92
N ILE A 683 -15.72 10.91 -37.93
CA ILE A 683 -14.91 11.45 -36.81
C ILE A 683 -14.66 10.33 -35.84
N ARG A 684 -13.40 9.97 -35.64
CA ARG A 684 -12.98 8.87 -34.78
C ARG A 684 -12.10 9.35 -33.64
N MET A 685 -12.26 8.78 -32.47
CA MET A 685 -11.37 9.03 -31.33
C MET A 685 -10.01 8.37 -31.59
N MET A 686 -8.95 9.15 -31.53
CA MET A 686 -7.57 8.75 -31.78
C MET A 686 -6.63 9.23 -30.66
N PHE A 687 -5.39 8.70 -30.65
CA PHE A 687 -4.35 9.12 -29.72
C PHE A 687 -3.12 9.62 -30.48
N SER A 688 -2.60 10.76 -30.06
CA SER A 688 -1.36 11.32 -30.61
C SER A 688 -0.13 10.49 -30.19
N LYS A 689 1.02 10.73 -30.82
CA LYS A 689 2.31 10.11 -30.45
C LYS A 689 2.64 10.32 -28.95
N ALA A 690 2.19 11.40 -28.36
CA ALA A 690 2.35 11.73 -26.93
C ALA A 690 1.27 11.15 -26.03
N GLY A 691 0.38 10.27 -26.52
CA GLY A 691 -0.69 9.64 -25.76
C GLY A 691 -1.90 10.54 -25.45
N LYS A 692 -1.96 11.76 -25.99
CA LYS A 692 -3.13 12.64 -25.83
C LYS A 692 -4.25 12.22 -26.79
N ARG A 693 -5.48 12.08 -26.27
CA ARG A 693 -6.62 11.75 -27.11
C ARG A 693 -7.17 12.97 -27.85
N PHE A 694 -7.58 12.76 -29.09
CA PHE A 694 -8.23 13.74 -29.96
C PHE A 694 -9.20 13.02 -30.89
N ALA A 695 -10.09 13.74 -31.53
CA ALA A 695 -10.94 13.19 -32.58
C ALA A 695 -10.46 13.70 -33.92
N GLY A 696 -10.41 12.81 -34.94
CA GLY A 696 -9.96 13.12 -36.28
C GLY A 696 -10.77 12.40 -37.33
N CYS A 697 -10.81 12.97 -38.54
CA CYS A 697 -11.50 12.37 -39.67
C CYS A 697 -10.78 11.13 -40.18
N SER A 698 -11.55 10.08 -40.50
CA SER A 698 -11.05 8.82 -41.08
C SER A 698 -10.46 8.96 -42.48
N SER A 699 -10.82 10.01 -43.19
CA SER A 699 -10.31 10.33 -44.54
C SER A 699 -9.01 11.16 -44.53
N TRP A 700 -8.28 11.12 -43.41
CA TRP A 700 -6.94 11.72 -43.39
C TRP A 700 -5.99 10.97 -44.34
N PRO A 701 -5.13 11.66 -45.13
CA PRO A 701 -4.78 13.10 -45.13
C PRO A 701 -5.67 14.01 -45.95
N ASP A 702 -6.62 13.47 -46.70
CA ASP A 702 -7.47 14.25 -47.63
C ASP A 702 -8.40 15.21 -46.88
N CYS A 703 -8.93 14.76 -45.74
CA CYS A 703 -9.68 15.60 -44.82
C CYS A 703 -8.90 15.78 -43.51
N LYS A 704 -8.55 17.04 -43.20
CA LYS A 704 -7.72 17.40 -42.04
C LYS A 704 -8.55 17.75 -40.78
N GLN A 705 -9.84 17.47 -40.77
CA GLN A 705 -10.72 17.84 -39.66
C GLN A 705 -10.31 17.12 -38.37
N THR A 706 -10.03 17.88 -37.29
CA THR A 706 -9.68 17.36 -35.98
C THR A 706 -10.31 18.18 -34.87
N TYR A 707 -10.57 17.54 -33.72
CA TYR A 707 -11.11 18.17 -32.53
C TYR A 707 -10.32 17.72 -31.28
N PRO A 708 -9.98 18.64 -30.35
CA PRO A 708 -9.37 18.30 -29.10
C PRO A 708 -10.40 17.60 -28.20
N LEU A 709 -9.97 16.53 -27.54
CA LEU A 709 -10.80 15.82 -26.55
C LEU A 709 -10.25 16.01 -25.13
N ARG A 710 -11.15 16.01 -24.15
CA ARG A 710 -10.73 16.08 -22.74
C ARG A 710 -9.85 14.87 -22.38
N PRO A 711 -8.77 15.05 -21.61
CA PRO A 711 -7.80 13.98 -21.35
C PRO A 711 -8.34 12.84 -20.47
N LYS A 712 -9.43 13.04 -19.70
CA LYS A 712 -10.02 12.06 -18.78
C LYS A 712 -11.55 11.99 -18.96
N GLY A 713 -12.13 10.86 -18.53
CA GLY A 713 -13.58 10.61 -18.54
C GLY A 713 -14.04 9.77 -19.74
N SER A 714 -15.21 9.12 -19.62
CA SER A 714 -15.85 8.38 -20.69
C SER A 714 -16.46 9.33 -21.72
N ILE A 715 -16.29 9.00 -23.00
CA ILE A 715 -16.90 9.69 -24.13
C ILE A 715 -17.76 8.67 -24.84
N VAL A 716 -19.06 8.94 -24.93
CA VAL A 716 -20.02 8.07 -25.60
C VAL A 716 -20.62 8.83 -26.80
N PRO A 717 -20.58 8.28 -28.00
CA PRO A 717 -21.24 8.90 -29.15
C PRO A 717 -22.76 8.91 -28.95
N THR A 718 -23.41 10.00 -29.33
CA THR A 718 -24.86 10.07 -29.36
C THR A 718 -25.44 9.70 -30.71
N ASN A 719 -24.58 9.60 -31.75
CA ASN A 719 -24.95 9.42 -33.16
C ASN A 719 -25.83 10.55 -33.73
N VAL A 720 -25.91 11.68 -33.03
CA VAL A 720 -26.66 12.86 -33.43
C VAL A 720 -25.68 13.95 -33.87
N PRO A 721 -25.82 14.54 -35.05
CA PRO A 721 -25.04 15.70 -35.43
C PRO A 721 -25.55 16.95 -34.70
N CYS A 722 -24.65 17.91 -34.49
CA CYS A 722 -25.01 19.21 -33.91
C CYS A 722 -25.83 20.04 -34.90
N ASP A 723 -27.00 20.51 -34.51
CA ASP A 723 -27.92 21.29 -35.33
C ASP A 723 -27.32 22.62 -35.83
N VAL A 724 -26.24 23.13 -35.17
CA VAL A 724 -25.61 24.41 -35.46
C VAL A 724 -24.41 24.24 -36.41
N CYS A 725 -23.60 23.20 -36.25
CA CYS A 725 -22.33 23.07 -37.02
C CYS A 725 -22.12 21.71 -37.66
N GLY A 726 -23.09 20.78 -37.56
CA GLY A 726 -23.00 19.43 -38.15
C GLY A 726 -21.99 18.50 -37.50
N SER A 727 -21.18 18.96 -36.56
CA SER A 727 -20.19 18.13 -35.86
C SER A 727 -20.86 17.13 -34.92
N PRO A 728 -20.23 15.98 -34.65
CA PRO A 728 -20.82 15.00 -33.72
C PRO A 728 -21.10 15.58 -32.33
N VAL A 729 -22.22 15.18 -31.75
CA VAL A 729 -22.56 15.40 -30.33
C VAL A 729 -22.11 14.18 -29.54
N ILE A 730 -21.42 14.43 -28.44
CA ILE A 730 -20.92 13.37 -27.54
C ILE A 730 -21.47 13.55 -26.13
N LYS A 731 -21.73 12.43 -25.46
CA LYS A 731 -22.06 12.42 -24.04
C LYS A 731 -20.77 12.36 -23.24
N PHE A 732 -20.61 13.32 -22.32
CA PHE A 732 -19.48 13.41 -21.42
C PHE A 732 -19.98 13.64 -19.98
N GLY A 733 -19.78 12.64 -19.10
CA GLY A 733 -20.37 12.65 -17.78
C GLY A 733 -21.92 12.59 -17.83
N LYS A 734 -22.59 13.54 -17.20
CA LYS A 734 -24.07 13.63 -17.19
C LYS A 734 -24.64 14.49 -18.32
N GLY A 735 -23.81 15.12 -19.15
CA GLY A 735 -24.26 16.07 -20.17
C GLY A 735 -23.87 15.68 -21.61
N GLU A 736 -24.67 16.14 -22.59
CA GLU A 736 -24.39 16.04 -24.01
C GLU A 736 -23.83 17.36 -24.53
N GLN A 737 -22.82 17.31 -25.38
CA GLN A 737 -22.16 18.49 -25.91
C GLN A 737 -21.63 18.28 -27.32
N CYS A 738 -21.66 19.32 -28.14
CA CYS A 738 -20.99 19.31 -29.44
C CYS A 738 -19.46 19.13 -29.25
N ILE A 739 -18.85 18.26 -30.10
CA ILE A 739 -17.40 18.00 -30.06
C ILE A 739 -16.59 19.22 -30.47
N ASN A 740 -17.13 20.07 -31.34
CA ASN A 740 -16.50 21.31 -31.78
C ASN A 740 -16.50 22.33 -30.65
N MET A 741 -15.31 22.70 -30.17
CA MET A 741 -15.16 23.63 -29.05
C MET A 741 -15.54 25.06 -29.42
N ASP A 742 -15.49 25.43 -30.69
CA ASP A 742 -15.79 26.75 -31.22
C ASP A 742 -17.26 26.87 -31.71
N CYS A 743 -18.07 25.82 -31.49
CA CYS A 743 -19.47 25.85 -31.93
C CYS A 743 -20.30 26.82 -31.06
N PRO A 744 -21.04 27.77 -31.67
CA PRO A 744 -21.92 28.68 -30.93
C PRO A 744 -23.04 27.97 -30.16
N GLY A 745 -23.48 26.81 -30.62
CA GLY A 745 -24.50 25.99 -29.96
C GLY A 745 -23.99 25.19 -28.77
N ARG A 746 -22.70 25.24 -28.44
CA ARG A 746 -22.14 24.52 -27.32
C ARG A 746 -22.44 25.24 -26.01
N LYS A 747 -23.34 24.69 -25.20
CA LYS A 747 -23.63 25.20 -23.84
C LYS A 747 -22.33 25.13 -23.04
N LYS A 748 -21.81 26.28 -22.60
CA LYS A 748 -20.71 26.33 -21.62
C LYS A 748 -21.26 25.75 -20.31
N THR A 749 -20.86 24.53 -19.96
CA THR A 749 -21.08 24.01 -18.59
C THR A 749 -20.15 24.77 -17.66
N SER A 750 -20.73 25.58 -16.79
CA SER A 750 -20.08 26.26 -15.66
C SER A 750 -19.48 25.24 -14.66
#